data_997d61b281f1b05f6dbcf73a35f847ad
#
_entry.id   997d61b281f1b05f6dbcf73a35f847ad
#
_cell.length_a   1.000
_cell.length_b   1.000
_cell.length_c   1.000
_cell.angle_alpha   90.00
_cell.angle_beta   90.00
_cell.angle_gamma   90.00
#
_symmetry.space_group_name_H-M   'P 1'
#
loop_
_entity.id
_entity.type
_entity.pdbx_description
1 polymer ?
#
loop_
_entity_poly.entity_id
_entity_poly.type
_entity_poly.pdbx_seq_one_letter_code
_entity_poly.pdbx_strand_id
1 'polypeptide(L)'
;MSQEPLVREAEVAAFRDAVLTKLTYAVGKDPDHAFDHDWFEAIALAARDHMVEHWMDHTRNIYRKGQKRVYYLSLEFLIGRLLYDSLSNLGLLDVAREAMSELGVDMERIRLLEPDAALGNGGLGRLAACFMESMSTLGIAGHGYGIRYEHGLFRQAIVDGWQQEQTERWLDFGNPWEFERAEVIYPIGFGGSVETVLDASGKSIQVWSPNETVRAVAYDTPVVGWRGASVNTLRLWRARAVEDLHLERFNAGDHLGAVAEVARAESISRVLYPADSTEAGQELRLRQEYFFVSASLQDLLRRHKNMHGSVLSLGEHAAIQLNDTHPSIAVAELMRQLVDLHDIAWDAAWQVTVETLSYTNHTLLPEALETWPVGLMERMLPRHMQIIYLINAQHIDSLRAKGIHDFDVLRAVSLIEEDNGRRVRMGNLAFLGSHSVNGVSGLHTQLMRSTVFSEMHKLYPDRINNKTNGITFRRWLYQANPKLTAMLVEALGPDILDTCEQRLVELETFAEKQAFRKAFAEQRLHSKRALADIIHERLGISVNPAAMFDVQVKRIHEYKRQLLNLLHTVALYQAIRAEPETDWVPRVKIFAGKAAASYHQAKLIIKLTNDIARTVNNDPTVRGLLKVVFLPNYNVSLAESIIPAADLSEQISTAGFEASGTSNMKFGLNGALTIGTMDGANVEMHERVGAEHMFIFGLSAQQVEARKHAGEFSAGPEIAASHRLSDVLQAIRGGVFSPDDPGRYAGLIDSLIDYDRFLVCADFDSYWDAQARVEAHWHDSKEWWRSAVLNTSRMGWFSSDRTIREYATDIWKALD
;
A
#
# COMPACT_ATOMS: atom_id res chain seq x y z
N MET A 1 -25.88 -37.09 -15.20
CA MET A 1 -26.33 -36.62 -13.87
C MET A 1 -25.64 -37.45 -12.78
N SER A 2 -24.91 -36.80 -11.87
CA SER A 2 -24.75 -37.09 -10.46
C SER A 2 -23.49 -37.78 -9.95
N GLN A 3 -22.28 -37.42 -10.44
CA GLN A 3 -21.10 -37.59 -9.58
C GLN A 3 -20.74 -36.29 -8.80
N GLU A 4 -21.06 -35.11 -9.32
CA GLU A 4 -20.76 -33.81 -8.67
C GLU A 4 -21.39 -33.62 -7.27
N PRO A 5 -22.68 -33.95 -7.00
CA PRO A 5 -23.24 -33.77 -5.66
C PRO A 5 -22.60 -34.67 -4.59
N LEU A 6 -22.27 -35.93 -4.93
CA LEU A 6 -21.62 -36.84 -4.00
C LEU A 6 -20.19 -36.48 -3.67
N VAL A 7 -19.45 -35.90 -4.64
CA VAL A 7 -18.10 -35.39 -4.42
C VAL A 7 -18.17 -34.20 -3.49
N ARG A 8 -19.11 -33.29 -3.70
CA ARG A 8 -19.28 -32.10 -2.85
C ARG A 8 -19.67 -32.47 -1.42
N GLU A 9 -20.58 -33.38 -1.21
CA GLU A 9 -20.94 -33.88 0.15
C GLU A 9 -19.71 -34.44 0.88
N ALA A 10 -18.86 -35.20 0.17
CA ALA A 10 -17.64 -35.77 0.73
C ALA A 10 -16.60 -34.65 1.11
N GLU A 11 -16.46 -33.61 0.27
CA GLU A 11 -15.61 -32.47 0.55
C GLU A 11 -16.09 -31.66 1.78
N VAL A 12 -17.41 -31.42 1.87
CA VAL A 12 -18.03 -30.73 3.02
C VAL A 12 -17.78 -31.52 4.31
N ALA A 13 -18.03 -32.86 4.27
CA ALA A 13 -17.78 -33.72 5.43
C ALA A 13 -16.30 -33.74 5.83
N ALA A 14 -15.39 -33.83 4.85
CA ALA A 14 -13.95 -33.82 5.11
C ALA A 14 -13.48 -32.52 5.74
N PHE A 15 -13.95 -31.36 5.22
CA PHE A 15 -13.61 -30.04 5.77
C PHE A 15 -14.17 -29.86 7.18
N ARG A 16 -15.44 -30.25 7.42
CA ARG A 16 -16.07 -30.25 8.74
C ARG A 16 -15.25 -31.05 9.75
N ASP A 17 -14.89 -32.30 9.40
CA ASP A 17 -14.12 -33.19 10.27
C ASP A 17 -12.70 -32.65 10.55
N ALA A 18 -12.08 -31.98 9.54
CA ALA A 18 -10.82 -31.28 9.73
C ALA A 18 -10.94 -30.13 10.74
N VAL A 19 -12.00 -29.30 10.62
CA VAL A 19 -12.23 -28.21 11.59
C VAL A 19 -12.46 -28.74 12.99
N LEU A 20 -13.28 -29.76 13.18
CA LEU A 20 -13.51 -30.41 14.49
C LEU A 20 -12.23 -31.01 15.06
N THR A 21 -11.39 -31.61 14.22
CA THR A 21 -10.07 -32.12 14.61
C THR A 21 -9.18 -30.98 15.11
N LYS A 22 -9.13 -29.86 14.38
CA LYS A 22 -8.35 -28.68 14.80
C LYS A 22 -8.89 -28.06 16.08
N LEU A 23 -10.20 -27.91 16.20
CA LEU A 23 -10.84 -27.38 17.41
C LEU A 23 -10.46 -28.22 18.64
N THR A 24 -10.56 -29.54 18.51
CA THR A 24 -10.29 -30.46 19.64
C THR A 24 -8.80 -30.56 19.99
N TYR A 25 -7.93 -30.77 18.99
CA TYR A 25 -6.53 -31.13 19.23
C TYR A 25 -5.51 -29.99 19.08
N ALA A 26 -5.84 -28.93 18.38
CA ALA A 26 -4.95 -27.77 18.25
C ALA A 26 -5.38 -26.62 19.15
N VAL A 27 -6.68 -26.29 19.14
CA VAL A 27 -7.25 -25.23 19.99
C VAL A 27 -7.56 -25.72 21.41
N GLY A 28 -7.84 -27.03 21.59
CA GLY A 28 -8.10 -27.64 22.89
C GLY A 28 -9.49 -27.30 23.43
N LYS A 29 -10.50 -27.25 22.56
CA LYS A 29 -11.88 -26.90 22.90
C LYS A 29 -12.87 -28.00 22.51
N ASP A 30 -13.90 -28.11 23.32
CA ASP A 30 -15.09 -28.94 23.01
C ASP A 30 -16.05 -28.11 22.16
N PRO A 31 -16.65 -28.68 21.08
CA PRO A 31 -17.59 -27.97 20.22
C PRO A 31 -18.75 -27.28 20.93
N ASP A 32 -19.28 -27.92 22.00
CA ASP A 32 -20.44 -27.40 22.76
C ASP A 32 -20.06 -26.19 23.63
N HIS A 33 -18.76 -25.93 23.85
CA HIS A 33 -18.25 -24.87 24.72
C HIS A 33 -17.27 -23.92 24.02
N ALA A 34 -17.10 -24.06 22.69
CA ALA A 34 -16.21 -23.24 21.92
C ALA A 34 -16.82 -21.83 21.69
N PHE A 35 -16.02 -20.80 21.87
CA PHE A 35 -16.36 -19.43 21.50
C PHE A 35 -16.12 -19.20 20.01
N ASP A 36 -16.69 -18.14 19.47
CA ASP A 36 -16.51 -17.77 18.06
C ASP A 36 -15.04 -17.69 17.65
N HIS A 37 -14.17 -17.18 18.55
CA HIS A 37 -12.73 -17.08 18.28
C HIS A 37 -12.07 -18.47 18.16
N ASP A 38 -12.48 -19.44 18.99
CA ASP A 38 -11.97 -20.82 18.91
C ASP A 38 -12.37 -21.44 17.55
N TRP A 39 -13.58 -21.17 17.08
CA TRP A 39 -14.03 -21.57 15.73
C TRP A 39 -13.23 -20.90 14.62
N PHE A 40 -12.98 -19.57 14.74
CA PHE A 40 -12.12 -18.86 13.78
C PHE A 40 -10.76 -19.55 13.67
N GLU A 41 -10.10 -19.81 14.79
CA GLU A 41 -8.79 -20.43 14.81
C GLU A 41 -8.80 -21.83 14.20
N ALA A 42 -9.78 -22.66 14.55
CA ALA A 42 -9.93 -24.02 14.01
C ALA A 42 -10.15 -24.02 12.49
N ILE A 43 -11.00 -23.12 11.98
CA ILE A 43 -11.29 -22.99 10.55
C ILE A 43 -10.05 -22.50 9.80
N ALA A 44 -9.35 -21.48 10.36
CA ALA A 44 -8.12 -20.97 9.77
C ALA A 44 -7.03 -22.03 9.70
N LEU A 45 -6.86 -22.83 10.76
CA LEU A 45 -5.90 -23.94 10.79
C LEU A 45 -6.25 -25.04 9.79
N ALA A 46 -7.54 -25.36 9.64
CA ALA A 46 -7.99 -26.34 8.63
C ALA A 46 -7.73 -25.84 7.20
N ALA A 47 -8.07 -24.58 6.92
CA ALA A 47 -7.76 -23.95 5.63
C ALA A 47 -6.24 -23.90 5.35
N ARG A 48 -5.44 -23.58 6.39
CA ARG A 48 -3.97 -23.55 6.31
C ARG A 48 -3.38 -24.92 5.94
N ASP A 49 -3.93 -26.02 6.43
CA ASP A 49 -3.43 -27.35 6.08
C ASP A 49 -3.50 -27.59 4.56
N HIS A 50 -4.60 -27.21 3.92
CA HIS A 50 -4.71 -27.26 2.44
C HIS A 50 -3.67 -26.39 1.76
N MET A 51 -3.42 -25.20 2.28
CA MET A 51 -2.37 -24.32 1.72
C MET A 51 -0.98 -24.96 1.83
N VAL A 52 -0.67 -25.60 2.96
CA VAL A 52 0.65 -26.20 3.24
C VAL A 52 0.98 -27.34 2.27
N GLU A 53 0.01 -28.17 1.91
CA GLU A 53 0.22 -29.24 0.92
C GLU A 53 0.67 -28.66 -0.42
N HIS A 54 -0.04 -27.67 -0.96
CA HIS A 54 0.32 -26.96 -2.18
C HIS A 54 1.66 -26.21 -2.05
N TRP A 55 1.94 -25.62 -0.88
CA TRP A 55 3.17 -24.91 -0.59
C TRP A 55 4.40 -25.81 -0.65
N MET A 56 4.31 -27.00 -0.04
CA MET A 56 5.41 -27.97 -0.06
C MET A 56 5.66 -28.50 -1.47
N ASP A 57 4.60 -28.78 -2.23
CA ASP A 57 4.71 -29.27 -3.60
C ASP A 57 5.28 -28.19 -4.53
N HIS A 58 4.83 -26.96 -4.42
CA HIS A 58 5.37 -25.84 -5.18
C HIS A 58 6.86 -25.62 -4.87
N THR A 59 7.22 -25.59 -3.58
CA THR A 59 8.61 -25.44 -3.14
C THR A 59 9.51 -26.54 -3.70
N ARG A 60 9.10 -27.82 -3.64
CA ARG A 60 9.84 -28.94 -4.23
C ARG A 60 10.03 -28.79 -5.73
N ASN A 61 8.99 -28.31 -6.42
CA ASN A 61 9.03 -28.09 -7.88
C ASN A 61 10.00 -26.98 -8.26
N ILE A 62 10.04 -25.86 -7.52
CA ILE A 62 11.01 -24.78 -7.71
C ILE A 62 12.45 -25.35 -7.62
N TYR A 63 12.72 -26.14 -6.55
CA TYR A 63 14.05 -26.73 -6.39
C TYR A 63 14.41 -27.71 -7.52
N ARG A 64 13.47 -28.58 -7.92
CA ARG A 64 13.71 -29.59 -8.98
C ARG A 64 13.95 -28.97 -10.34
N LYS A 65 13.23 -27.90 -10.67
CA LYS A 65 13.30 -27.22 -11.97
C LYS A 65 14.42 -26.18 -12.05
N GLY A 66 15.06 -25.81 -10.92
CA GLY A 66 16.00 -24.70 -10.87
C GLY A 66 15.36 -23.36 -11.27
N GLN A 67 14.07 -23.17 -10.97
CA GLN A 67 13.31 -22.01 -11.40
C GLN A 67 13.89 -20.73 -10.79
N LYS A 68 14.01 -19.67 -11.60
CA LYS A 68 14.47 -18.35 -11.15
C LYS A 68 13.51 -17.79 -10.08
N ARG A 69 14.06 -17.31 -8.97
CA ARG A 69 13.31 -16.80 -7.84
C ARG A 69 13.21 -15.29 -7.84
N VAL A 70 12.04 -14.78 -7.55
CA VAL A 70 11.79 -13.35 -7.36
C VAL A 70 11.69 -13.06 -5.86
N TYR A 71 12.56 -12.20 -5.36
CA TYR A 71 12.57 -11.72 -4.00
C TYR A 71 12.02 -10.28 -3.96
N TYR A 72 10.89 -10.09 -3.31
CA TYR A 72 10.20 -8.80 -3.24
C TYR A 72 10.43 -8.19 -1.86
N LEU A 73 11.30 -7.18 -1.78
CA LEU A 73 11.69 -6.49 -0.55
C LEU A 73 10.79 -5.29 -0.32
N SER A 74 9.97 -5.30 0.73
CA SER A 74 9.06 -4.21 1.06
C SER A 74 8.99 -3.98 2.57
N LEU A 75 8.99 -2.71 2.97
CA LEU A 75 8.78 -2.33 4.37
C LEU A 75 7.33 -2.56 4.82
N GLU A 76 6.39 -2.65 3.87
CA GLU A 76 4.96 -2.82 4.10
C GLU A 76 4.40 -4.01 3.32
N PHE A 77 3.51 -4.78 3.99
CA PHE A 77 2.62 -5.75 3.34
C PHE A 77 1.23 -5.64 3.95
N LEU A 78 0.35 -4.87 3.31
CA LEU A 78 -1.03 -4.67 3.79
C LEU A 78 -1.93 -5.82 3.30
N ILE A 79 -1.77 -6.98 3.92
CA ILE A 79 -2.40 -8.23 3.47
C ILE A 79 -3.91 -8.30 3.74
N GLY A 80 -4.42 -7.60 4.76
CA GLY A 80 -5.83 -7.69 5.17
C GLY A 80 -6.16 -9.03 5.82
N ARG A 81 -7.44 -9.35 5.92
CA ARG A 81 -7.93 -10.64 6.42
C ARG A 81 -7.64 -11.76 5.42
N LEU A 82 -7.24 -12.92 5.92
CA LEU A 82 -6.80 -14.05 5.10
C LEU A 82 -7.81 -15.19 5.01
N LEU A 83 -8.77 -15.31 5.94
CA LEU A 83 -9.68 -16.45 5.99
C LEU A 83 -10.49 -16.60 4.69
N TYR A 84 -11.26 -15.59 4.33
CA TYR A 84 -12.07 -15.63 3.11
C TYR A 84 -11.22 -15.58 1.84
N ASP A 85 -10.13 -14.83 1.87
CA ASP A 85 -9.17 -14.74 0.76
C ASP A 85 -8.56 -16.13 0.44
N SER A 86 -8.07 -16.82 1.47
CA SER A 86 -7.47 -18.15 1.33
C SER A 86 -8.48 -19.19 0.89
N LEU A 87 -9.67 -19.23 1.53
CA LEU A 87 -10.73 -20.16 1.17
C LEU A 87 -11.23 -19.92 -0.26
N SER A 88 -11.36 -18.66 -0.68
CA SER A 88 -11.75 -18.31 -2.04
C SER A 88 -10.69 -18.74 -3.06
N ASN A 89 -9.43 -18.43 -2.80
CA ASN A 89 -8.32 -18.81 -3.69
C ASN A 89 -8.09 -20.32 -3.76
N LEU A 90 -8.42 -21.07 -2.71
CA LEU A 90 -8.42 -22.53 -2.72
C LEU A 90 -9.66 -23.15 -3.38
N GLY A 91 -10.71 -22.35 -3.64
CA GLY A 91 -12.00 -22.85 -4.12
C GLY A 91 -12.83 -23.54 -3.03
N LEU A 92 -12.50 -23.32 -1.76
CA LEU A 92 -13.12 -23.99 -0.61
C LEU A 92 -14.15 -23.13 0.14
N LEU A 93 -14.41 -21.88 -0.29
CA LEU A 93 -15.26 -20.96 0.46
C LEU A 93 -16.70 -21.49 0.65
N ASP A 94 -17.31 -22.03 -0.42
CA ASP A 94 -18.67 -22.56 -0.34
C ASP A 94 -18.74 -23.89 0.41
N VAL A 95 -17.70 -24.72 0.31
CA VAL A 95 -17.53 -25.94 1.11
C VAL A 95 -17.46 -25.61 2.59
N ALA A 96 -16.65 -24.62 2.94
CA ALA A 96 -16.49 -24.17 4.32
C ALA A 96 -17.80 -23.59 4.89
N ARG A 97 -18.54 -22.79 4.11
CA ARG A 97 -19.84 -22.24 4.52
C ARG A 97 -20.86 -23.36 4.81
N GLU A 98 -20.94 -24.34 3.95
CA GLU A 98 -21.86 -25.46 4.09
C GLU A 98 -21.47 -26.32 5.31
N ALA A 99 -20.18 -26.69 5.45
CA ALA A 99 -19.66 -27.44 6.58
C ALA A 99 -19.91 -26.74 7.94
N MET A 100 -19.69 -25.42 8.00
CA MET A 100 -19.94 -24.66 9.23
C MET A 100 -21.43 -24.49 9.53
N SER A 101 -22.27 -24.37 8.50
CA SER A 101 -23.73 -24.33 8.66
C SER A 101 -24.26 -25.62 9.29
N GLU A 102 -23.71 -26.79 8.94
CA GLU A 102 -24.06 -28.08 9.55
C GLU A 102 -23.71 -28.13 11.05
N LEU A 103 -22.68 -27.38 11.48
CA LEU A 103 -22.28 -27.25 12.89
C LEU A 103 -22.98 -26.08 13.61
N GLY A 104 -23.86 -25.33 12.93
CA GLY A 104 -24.53 -24.17 13.50
C GLY A 104 -23.63 -22.95 13.67
N VAL A 105 -22.46 -22.90 12.97
CA VAL A 105 -21.49 -21.81 13.04
C VAL A 105 -21.73 -20.82 11.87
N ASP A 106 -21.93 -19.55 12.19
CA ASP A 106 -22.14 -18.49 11.20
C ASP A 106 -20.79 -17.96 10.69
N MET A 107 -20.42 -18.34 9.47
CA MET A 107 -19.20 -17.94 8.80
C MET A 107 -19.10 -16.41 8.58
N GLU A 108 -20.20 -15.69 8.40
CA GLU A 108 -20.19 -14.24 8.26
C GLU A 108 -19.84 -13.55 9.59
N ARG A 109 -20.29 -14.09 10.71
CA ARG A 109 -19.89 -13.65 12.03
C ARG A 109 -18.43 -13.98 12.34
N ILE A 110 -17.98 -15.19 12.01
CA ILE A 110 -16.60 -15.65 12.24
C ILE A 110 -15.59 -14.79 11.47
N ARG A 111 -15.83 -14.48 10.20
CA ARG A 111 -14.89 -13.66 9.40
C ARG A 111 -14.65 -12.25 9.98
N LEU A 112 -15.62 -11.72 10.73
CA LEU A 112 -15.50 -10.39 11.34
C LEU A 112 -14.54 -10.37 12.54
N LEU A 113 -14.23 -11.53 13.10
CA LEU A 113 -13.32 -11.67 14.24
C LEU A 113 -11.85 -11.61 13.84
N GLU A 114 -11.54 -11.95 12.58
CA GLU A 114 -10.17 -11.86 12.09
C GLU A 114 -9.70 -10.39 12.08
N PRO A 115 -8.60 -10.05 12.77
CA PRO A 115 -8.08 -8.70 12.72
C PRO A 115 -7.42 -8.44 11.36
N ASP A 116 -7.49 -7.19 10.89
CA ASP A 116 -6.60 -6.76 9.81
C ASP A 116 -5.16 -6.68 10.34
N ALA A 117 -4.25 -7.41 9.74
CA ALA A 117 -2.84 -7.33 10.10
C ALA A 117 -2.31 -5.91 9.79
N ALA A 118 -1.80 -5.22 10.82
CA ALA A 118 -1.38 -3.82 10.73
C ALA A 118 0.04 -3.65 10.12
N LEU A 119 0.34 -4.42 9.07
CA LEU A 119 1.66 -4.53 8.45
C LEU A 119 1.87 -3.55 7.29
N GLY A 120 0.99 -2.58 7.11
CA GLY A 120 1.09 -1.58 6.05
C GLY A 120 0.20 -0.35 6.33
N ASN A 121 0.49 0.74 5.60
CA ASN A 121 -0.24 2.01 5.73
C ASN A 121 -1.25 2.23 4.61
N GLY A 122 -0.88 1.93 3.35
CA GLY A 122 -1.70 2.33 2.22
C GLY A 122 -1.36 1.62 0.91
N GLY A 123 -1.29 2.41 -0.17
CA GLY A 123 -1.14 1.91 -1.54
C GLY A 123 0.07 1.02 -1.76
N LEU A 124 1.24 1.39 -1.21
CA LEU A 124 2.49 0.64 -1.34
C LEU A 124 2.38 -0.76 -0.73
N GLY A 125 1.91 -0.86 0.51
CA GLY A 125 1.76 -2.15 1.20
C GLY A 125 0.66 -3.02 0.59
N ARG A 126 -0.45 -2.42 0.12
CA ARG A 126 -1.51 -3.18 -0.54
C ARG A 126 -1.08 -3.66 -1.94
N LEU A 127 -0.27 -2.86 -2.66
CA LEU A 127 0.31 -3.29 -3.92
C LEU A 127 1.22 -4.51 -3.72
N ALA A 128 2.09 -4.48 -2.72
CA ALA A 128 2.96 -5.60 -2.37
C ALA A 128 2.14 -6.89 -2.09
N ALA A 129 1.02 -6.77 -1.37
CA ALA A 129 0.13 -7.90 -1.12
C ALA A 129 -0.54 -8.42 -2.40
N CYS A 130 -1.03 -7.54 -3.29
CA CYS A 130 -1.58 -7.92 -4.59
C CYS A 130 -0.51 -8.62 -5.47
N PHE A 131 0.71 -8.14 -5.45
CA PHE A 131 1.80 -8.70 -6.24
C PHE A 131 2.21 -10.09 -5.76
N MET A 132 2.26 -10.32 -4.45
CA MET A 132 2.51 -11.67 -3.90
C MET A 132 1.44 -12.66 -4.33
N GLU A 133 0.17 -12.27 -4.26
CA GLU A 133 -0.95 -13.11 -4.73
C GLU A 133 -0.90 -13.37 -6.24
N SER A 134 -0.60 -12.33 -7.03
CA SER A 134 -0.46 -12.48 -8.49
C SER A 134 0.73 -13.35 -8.89
N MET A 135 1.88 -13.25 -8.19
CA MET A 135 3.00 -14.16 -8.42
C MET A 135 2.60 -15.61 -8.15
N SER A 136 1.84 -15.86 -7.07
CA SER A 136 1.33 -17.20 -6.77
C SER A 136 0.34 -17.67 -7.83
N THR A 137 -0.55 -16.82 -8.30
CA THR A 137 -1.53 -17.16 -9.35
C THR A 137 -0.85 -17.51 -10.68
N LEU A 138 0.25 -16.82 -11.02
CA LEU A 138 0.99 -17.01 -12.26
C LEU A 138 2.08 -18.09 -12.18
N GLY A 139 2.22 -18.77 -11.04
CA GLY A 139 3.23 -19.82 -10.85
C GLY A 139 4.68 -19.31 -10.80
N ILE A 140 4.87 -18.03 -10.54
CA ILE A 140 6.19 -17.42 -10.36
C ILE A 140 6.70 -17.77 -8.96
N ALA A 141 7.96 -18.20 -8.88
CA ALA A 141 8.64 -18.52 -7.62
C ALA A 141 8.92 -17.25 -6.79
N GLY A 142 7.90 -16.71 -6.14
CA GLY A 142 7.95 -15.47 -5.37
C GLY A 142 8.30 -15.67 -3.91
N HIS A 143 9.04 -14.72 -3.33
CA HIS A 143 9.38 -14.70 -1.92
C HIS A 143 9.36 -13.26 -1.42
N GLY A 144 8.37 -12.88 -0.62
CA GLY A 144 8.28 -11.55 -0.01
C GLY A 144 9.13 -11.48 1.25
N TYR A 145 9.83 -10.37 1.45
CA TYR A 145 10.58 -10.07 2.67
C TYR A 145 10.16 -8.72 3.26
N GLY A 146 9.93 -8.68 4.56
CA GLY A 146 9.60 -7.49 5.31
C GLY A 146 9.81 -7.63 6.81
N ILE A 147 9.18 -6.78 7.58
CA ILE A 147 9.23 -6.79 9.05
C ILE A 147 7.91 -7.32 9.62
N ARG A 148 7.98 -8.21 10.58
CA ARG A 148 6.84 -8.66 11.39
C ARG A 148 6.61 -7.68 12.53
N TYR A 149 5.87 -6.61 12.23
CA TYR A 149 5.55 -5.63 13.26
C TYR A 149 4.62 -6.21 14.32
N GLU A 150 4.96 -5.97 15.59
CA GLU A 150 4.15 -6.39 16.73
C GLU A 150 2.84 -5.60 16.80
N HIS A 151 2.92 -4.27 16.61
CA HIS A 151 1.77 -3.36 16.63
C HIS A 151 1.49 -2.75 15.25
N GLY A 152 2.50 -2.72 14.36
CA GLY A 152 2.37 -2.18 13.02
C GLY A 152 1.97 -0.70 12.99
N LEU A 153 1.03 -0.34 12.10
CA LEU A 153 0.46 0.98 12.06
C LEU A 153 -0.62 1.11 13.14
N PHE A 154 -0.65 2.25 13.82
CA PHE A 154 -1.60 2.54 14.89
C PHE A 154 -3.06 2.35 14.48
N ARG A 155 -3.92 2.05 15.46
CA ARG A 155 -5.36 2.13 15.37
C ARG A 155 -5.80 3.57 15.54
N GLN A 156 -6.63 4.07 14.61
CA GLN A 156 -7.16 5.43 14.68
C GLN A 156 -8.46 5.48 15.48
N ALA A 157 -8.49 6.29 16.52
CA ALA A 157 -9.71 6.73 17.17
C ALA A 157 -9.97 8.22 16.84
N ILE A 158 -11.24 8.62 16.83
CA ILE A 158 -11.65 10.03 16.73
C ILE A 158 -12.24 10.46 18.06
N VAL A 159 -11.58 11.39 18.72
CA VAL A 159 -12.04 11.95 20.01
C VAL A 159 -12.17 13.46 19.83
N ASP A 160 -13.34 14.00 20.12
CA ASP A 160 -13.66 15.41 19.90
C ASP A 160 -13.32 15.90 18.48
N GLY A 161 -13.47 15.01 17.48
CA GLY A 161 -13.15 15.28 16.08
C GLY A 161 -11.68 15.18 15.73
N TRP A 162 -10.76 14.96 16.69
CA TRP A 162 -9.35 14.79 16.46
C TRP A 162 -8.95 13.33 16.32
N GLN A 163 -7.98 13.05 15.44
CA GLN A 163 -7.33 11.76 15.41
C GLN A 163 -6.48 11.55 16.68
N GLN A 164 -6.70 10.41 17.30
CA GLN A 164 -5.83 9.85 18.33
C GLN A 164 -5.27 8.51 17.89
N GLU A 165 -3.98 8.32 18.06
CA GLU A 165 -3.29 7.08 17.77
C GLU A 165 -3.37 6.15 19.00
N GLN A 166 -3.87 4.95 18.77
CA GLN A 166 -3.92 3.86 19.75
C GLN A 166 -3.06 2.69 19.24
N THR A 167 -2.54 1.89 20.17
CA THR A 167 -1.80 0.68 19.83
C THR A 167 -2.74 -0.29 19.07
N GLU A 168 -2.31 -0.77 17.91
CA GLU A 168 -3.02 -1.86 17.23
C GLU A 168 -2.61 -3.21 17.82
N ARG A 169 -3.59 -4.05 18.11
CA ARG A 169 -3.42 -5.32 18.82
C ARG A 169 -3.84 -6.51 17.97
N TRP A 170 -3.33 -6.57 16.75
CA TRP A 170 -3.70 -7.60 15.80
C TRP A 170 -3.20 -9.01 16.16
N LEU A 171 -2.27 -9.12 17.10
CA LEU A 171 -1.68 -10.37 17.59
C LEU A 171 -2.19 -10.82 18.98
N ASP A 172 -3.19 -10.15 19.57
CA ASP A 172 -3.67 -10.49 20.92
C ASP A 172 -4.12 -11.95 21.07
N PHE A 173 -4.61 -12.55 20.00
CA PHE A 173 -5.01 -13.96 19.94
C PHE A 173 -4.05 -14.82 19.10
N GLY A 174 -2.84 -14.34 18.86
CA GLY A 174 -1.91 -15.01 17.95
C GLY A 174 -2.23 -14.77 16.47
N ASN A 175 -1.56 -15.52 15.61
CA ASN A 175 -1.78 -15.51 14.18
C ASN A 175 -1.75 -16.93 13.61
N PRO A 176 -2.91 -17.55 13.30
CA PRO A 176 -2.96 -18.93 12.84
C PRO A 176 -2.32 -19.14 11.44
N TRP A 177 -2.06 -18.06 10.70
CA TRP A 177 -1.55 -18.13 9.33
C TRP A 177 -0.04 -18.28 9.22
N GLU A 178 0.71 -17.91 10.27
CA GLU A 178 2.17 -17.89 10.22
C GLU A 178 2.82 -19.11 10.88
N PHE A 179 4.06 -19.38 10.48
CA PHE A 179 4.95 -20.37 11.05
C PHE A 179 6.22 -19.69 11.54
N GLU A 180 6.45 -19.68 12.85
CA GLU A 180 7.74 -19.27 13.38
C GLU A 180 8.83 -20.28 12.94
N ARG A 181 9.95 -19.75 12.44
CA ARG A 181 11.13 -20.51 12.03
C ARG A 181 12.27 -20.21 13.00
N ALA A 182 12.17 -20.76 14.19
CA ALA A 182 13.17 -20.54 15.24
C ALA A 182 14.58 -21.04 14.85
N GLU A 183 14.66 -21.89 13.83
CA GLU A 183 15.92 -22.36 13.25
C GLU A 183 16.50 -21.41 12.19
N VAL A 184 15.76 -20.40 11.75
CA VAL A 184 16.20 -19.42 10.75
C VAL A 184 16.43 -18.09 11.44
N ILE A 185 17.68 -17.93 11.91
CA ILE A 185 18.11 -16.75 12.67
C ILE A 185 19.35 -16.16 11.98
N TYR A 186 19.34 -14.83 11.83
CA TYR A 186 20.49 -14.10 11.30
C TYR A 186 20.91 -12.99 12.28
N PRO A 187 22.24 -12.87 12.54
CA PRO A 187 22.76 -11.75 13.33
C PRO A 187 22.82 -10.49 12.46
N ILE A 188 22.33 -9.38 13.01
CA ILE A 188 22.34 -8.05 12.39
C ILE A 188 23.16 -7.13 13.28
N GLY A 189 24.29 -6.64 12.76
CA GLY A 189 25.21 -5.78 13.49
C GLY A 189 24.87 -4.29 13.27
N PHE A 190 25.15 -3.48 14.28
CA PHE A 190 25.03 -2.02 14.22
C PHE A 190 26.25 -1.36 14.87
N GLY A 191 26.62 -0.16 14.39
CA GLY A 191 27.69 0.65 14.93
C GLY A 191 29.07 -0.01 14.83
N GLY A 192 29.93 0.30 15.81
CA GLY A 192 31.28 -0.24 15.90
C GLY A 192 32.29 0.40 14.96
N SER A 193 33.31 -0.36 14.56
CA SER A 193 34.43 0.14 13.76
C SER A 193 34.76 -0.80 12.59
N VAL A 194 35.44 -0.24 11.60
CA VAL A 194 35.98 -1.00 10.46
C VAL A 194 37.49 -0.90 10.51
N GLU A 195 38.16 -2.05 10.50
CA GLU A 195 39.62 -2.14 10.51
C GLU A 195 40.11 -2.77 9.21
N THR A 196 41.24 -2.27 8.71
CA THR A 196 41.95 -2.86 7.59
C THR A 196 42.98 -3.86 8.13
N VAL A 197 42.79 -5.13 7.84
CA VAL A 197 43.70 -6.20 8.26
C VAL A 197 44.25 -6.94 7.05
N LEU A 198 45.40 -7.61 7.23
CA LEU A 198 45.92 -8.52 6.23
C LEU A 198 45.40 -9.93 6.49
N ASP A 199 44.87 -10.59 5.47
CA ASP A 199 44.45 -11.98 5.55
C ASP A 199 45.71 -12.92 5.52
N ALA A 200 45.48 -14.22 5.59
CA ALA A 200 46.56 -15.23 5.58
C ALA A 200 47.36 -15.24 4.29
N SER A 201 46.85 -14.65 3.19
CA SER A 201 47.54 -14.51 1.92
C SER A 201 48.35 -13.21 1.80
N GLY A 202 48.19 -12.28 2.77
CA GLY A 202 48.75 -10.94 2.73
C GLY A 202 47.89 -9.93 1.96
N LYS A 203 46.65 -10.27 1.59
CA LYS A 203 45.68 -9.35 0.96
C LYS A 203 45.05 -8.49 2.04
N SER A 204 44.93 -7.19 1.76
CA SER A 204 44.24 -6.25 2.62
C SER A 204 42.70 -6.46 2.52
N ILE A 205 42.07 -6.72 3.65
CA ILE A 205 40.61 -6.90 3.78
C ILE A 205 40.05 -5.95 4.83
N GLN A 206 38.79 -5.60 4.67
CA GLN A 206 38.04 -4.77 5.65
C GLN A 206 37.25 -5.67 6.58
N VAL A 207 37.44 -5.51 7.88
CA VAL A 207 36.71 -6.24 8.92
C VAL A 207 35.86 -5.26 9.71
N TRP A 208 34.56 -5.44 9.61
CA TRP A 208 33.60 -4.66 10.42
C TRP A 208 33.33 -5.40 11.74
N SER A 209 33.55 -4.72 12.85
CA SER A 209 33.26 -5.18 14.20
C SER A 209 32.11 -4.34 14.78
N PRO A 210 30.85 -4.79 14.68
CA PRO A 210 29.71 -4.08 15.25
C PRO A 210 29.78 -4.06 16.78
N ASN A 211 29.31 -2.99 17.41
CA ASN A 211 29.23 -2.88 18.86
C ASN A 211 27.85 -3.27 19.42
N GLU A 212 26.88 -3.48 18.55
CA GLU A 212 25.55 -4.00 18.90
C GLU A 212 25.16 -5.09 17.88
N THR A 213 24.55 -6.16 18.35
CA THR A 213 24.01 -7.22 17.49
C THR A 213 22.58 -7.56 17.91
N VAL A 214 21.70 -7.67 16.92
CA VAL A 214 20.30 -8.06 17.07
C VAL A 214 20.07 -9.35 16.26
N ARG A 215 19.23 -10.25 16.74
CA ARG A 215 18.82 -11.46 16.01
C ARG A 215 17.56 -11.17 15.19
N ALA A 216 17.58 -11.48 13.90
CA ALA A 216 16.42 -11.51 13.04
C ALA A 216 15.87 -12.94 12.98
N VAL A 217 14.64 -13.15 13.47
CA VAL A 217 13.96 -14.44 13.48
C VAL A 217 12.86 -14.45 12.44
N ALA A 218 12.81 -15.51 11.62
CA ALA A 218 11.87 -15.61 10.50
C ALA A 218 10.48 -16.10 10.92
N TYR A 219 9.45 -15.52 10.32
CA TYR A 219 8.06 -15.96 10.37
C TYR A 219 7.53 -16.08 8.93
N ASP A 220 7.07 -17.26 8.55
CA ASP A 220 6.61 -17.56 7.19
C ASP A 220 5.09 -17.64 7.12
N THR A 221 4.47 -16.85 6.24
CA THR A 221 3.05 -16.93 5.91
C THR A 221 2.92 -17.41 4.46
N PRO A 222 2.18 -18.50 4.21
CA PRO A 222 1.89 -18.94 2.83
C PRO A 222 0.93 -17.98 2.15
N VAL A 223 1.19 -17.66 0.88
CA VAL A 223 0.35 -16.83 0.02
C VAL A 223 -0.14 -17.68 -1.13
N VAL A 224 -1.42 -18.04 -1.10
CA VAL A 224 -2.04 -18.93 -2.08
C VAL A 224 -2.51 -18.17 -3.32
N GLY A 225 -2.20 -18.70 -4.50
CA GLY A 225 -2.71 -18.20 -5.76
C GLY A 225 -4.09 -18.77 -6.12
N TRP A 226 -4.72 -18.19 -7.14
CA TRP A 226 -6.05 -18.56 -7.60
C TRP A 226 -6.16 -20.06 -7.91
N ARG A 227 -7.19 -20.70 -7.38
CA ARG A 227 -7.46 -22.15 -7.46
C ARG A 227 -6.32 -23.02 -6.95
N GLY A 228 -5.52 -22.51 -6.01
CA GLY A 228 -4.39 -23.24 -5.44
C GLY A 228 -3.26 -23.49 -6.42
N ALA A 229 -3.17 -22.71 -7.52
CA ALA A 229 -2.20 -22.93 -8.61
C ALA A 229 -0.76 -23.03 -8.12
N SER A 230 -0.35 -22.14 -7.21
CA SER A 230 0.88 -22.26 -6.44
C SER A 230 0.78 -21.50 -5.12
N VAL A 231 1.71 -21.74 -4.21
CA VAL A 231 1.78 -21.07 -2.92
C VAL A 231 3.19 -20.54 -2.70
N ASN A 232 3.30 -19.23 -2.57
CA ASN A 232 4.55 -18.53 -2.30
C ASN A 232 4.72 -18.25 -0.80
N THR A 233 5.86 -17.71 -0.42
CA THR A 233 6.20 -17.41 0.97
C THR A 233 6.27 -15.90 1.18
N LEU A 234 5.57 -15.38 2.18
CA LEU A 234 5.84 -14.09 2.78
C LEU A 234 6.63 -14.33 4.07
N ARG A 235 7.92 -13.99 4.08
CA ARG A 235 8.81 -14.08 5.23
C ARG A 235 8.96 -12.73 5.88
N LEU A 236 8.52 -12.63 7.12
CA LEU A 236 8.64 -11.43 7.92
C LEU A 236 9.63 -11.65 9.07
N TRP A 237 10.46 -10.64 9.34
CA TRP A 237 11.52 -10.70 10.33
C TRP A 237 11.07 -10.05 11.64
N ARG A 238 11.23 -10.77 12.76
CA ARG A 238 11.10 -10.23 14.10
C ARG A 238 12.48 -9.99 14.71
N ALA A 239 12.68 -8.81 15.28
CA ALA A 239 13.90 -8.49 16.01
C ALA A 239 13.86 -9.06 17.43
N ARG A 240 14.94 -9.72 17.84
CA ARG A 240 15.15 -10.24 19.21
C ARG A 240 16.56 -9.89 19.69
N ALA A 241 16.72 -9.68 20.98
CA ALA A 241 18.03 -9.53 21.60
C ALA A 241 18.85 -10.83 21.49
N VAL A 242 20.16 -10.72 21.59
CA VAL A 242 21.06 -11.90 21.66
C VAL A 242 20.82 -12.66 22.98
N GLU A 243 20.66 -11.93 24.08
CA GLU A 243 20.29 -12.46 25.38
C GLU A 243 18.90 -11.95 25.77
N ASP A 244 18.01 -12.85 26.16
CA ASP A 244 16.64 -12.51 26.52
C ASP A 244 16.52 -11.91 27.93
N LEU A 245 17.52 -12.10 28.77
CA LEU A 245 17.57 -11.58 30.14
C LEU A 245 19.00 -11.51 30.65
N HIS A 246 19.42 -10.36 31.15
CA HIS A 246 20.66 -10.23 31.92
C HIS A 246 20.47 -10.78 33.33
N LEU A 247 20.69 -12.09 33.52
CA LEU A 247 20.35 -12.80 34.74
C LEU A 247 21.06 -12.27 35.98
N GLU A 248 22.33 -11.82 35.87
CA GLU A 248 23.09 -11.21 36.94
C GLU A 248 22.45 -9.91 37.46
N ARG A 249 22.06 -9.02 36.53
CA ARG A 249 21.34 -7.77 36.87
C ARG A 249 19.99 -8.08 37.51
N PHE A 250 19.25 -9.03 36.95
CA PHE A 250 17.97 -9.43 37.49
C PHE A 250 18.08 -9.90 38.94
N ASN A 251 19.07 -10.79 39.23
CA ASN A 251 19.33 -11.31 40.58
C ASN A 251 19.87 -10.23 41.53
N ALA A 252 20.53 -9.17 41.02
CA ALA A 252 20.97 -8.01 41.78
C ALA A 252 19.83 -7.01 42.09
N GLY A 253 18.59 -7.27 41.63
CA GLY A 253 17.42 -6.40 41.82
C GLY A 253 17.23 -5.30 40.78
N ASP A 254 18.10 -5.19 39.77
CA ASP A 254 17.93 -4.30 38.62
C ASP A 254 17.08 -4.97 37.53
N HIS A 255 15.80 -5.15 37.79
CA HIS A 255 14.88 -5.86 36.89
C HIS A 255 14.68 -5.10 35.54
N LEU A 256 14.65 -3.76 35.56
CA LEU A 256 14.52 -2.94 34.36
C LEU A 256 15.80 -2.95 33.51
N GLY A 257 16.96 -2.80 34.13
CA GLY A 257 18.25 -2.89 33.45
C GLY A 257 18.50 -4.28 32.87
N ALA A 258 17.97 -5.32 33.50
CA ALA A 258 18.07 -6.70 33.02
C ALA A 258 17.35 -6.96 31.69
N VAL A 259 16.35 -6.14 31.30
CA VAL A 259 15.58 -6.28 30.07
C VAL A 259 15.78 -5.09 29.10
N ALA A 260 16.66 -4.17 29.41
CA ALA A 260 16.86 -2.95 28.60
C ALA A 260 17.33 -3.25 27.18
N GLU A 261 18.21 -4.25 27.01
CA GLU A 261 18.70 -4.68 25.69
C GLU A 261 17.60 -5.36 24.85
N VAL A 262 16.73 -6.12 25.52
CA VAL A 262 15.55 -6.74 24.89
C VAL A 262 14.64 -5.66 24.35
N ALA A 263 14.29 -4.66 25.16
CA ALA A 263 13.41 -3.56 24.75
C ALA A 263 14.00 -2.77 23.57
N ARG A 264 15.33 -2.54 23.57
CA ARG A 264 16.03 -1.86 22.47
C ARG A 264 15.98 -2.68 21.19
N ALA A 265 16.35 -3.96 21.24
CA ALA A 265 16.33 -4.84 20.06
C ALA A 265 14.93 -4.98 19.48
N GLU A 266 13.93 -5.28 20.30
CA GLU A 266 12.55 -5.49 19.87
C GLU A 266 11.89 -4.21 19.34
N SER A 267 12.35 -3.00 19.74
CA SER A 267 11.81 -1.74 19.21
C SER A 267 11.86 -1.67 17.69
N ILE A 268 12.84 -2.33 17.05
CA ILE A 268 13.00 -2.39 15.59
C ILE A 268 11.76 -2.96 14.90
N SER A 269 11.12 -3.99 15.49
CA SER A 269 9.96 -4.65 14.90
C SER A 269 8.64 -4.35 15.61
N ARG A 270 8.54 -3.26 16.40
CA ARG A 270 7.29 -2.95 17.13
C ARG A 270 6.30 -2.13 16.30
N VAL A 271 6.73 -1.03 15.71
CA VAL A 271 5.85 -0.05 15.09
C VAL A 271 6.30 0.25 13.68
N LEU A 272 5.35 0.27 12.75
CA LEU A 272 5.56 0.73 11.37
C LEU A 272 5.59 2.26 11.34
N TYR A 273 6.56 2.84 10.65
CA TYR A 273 6.75 4.29 10.50
C TYR A 273 6.76 5.05 11.83
N PRO A 274 7.74 4.77 12.72
CA PRO A 274 7.96 5.63 13.88
C PRO A 274 8.20 7.07 13.41
N ALA A 275 7.78 8.03 14.24
CA ALA A 275 7.95 9.45 13.94
C ALA A 275 9.45 9.77 13.76
N ASP A 276 9.80 10.43 12.63
CA ASP A 276 11.17 10.76 12.23
C ASP A 276 11.51 12.24 12.39
N SER A 277 10.69 12.96 13.13
CA SER A 277 10.94 14.36 13.49
C SER A 277 12.10 14.55 14.48
N THR A 278 12.58 13.46 15.08
CA THR A 278 13.69 13.44 16.02
C THR A 278 14.84 12.57 15.50
N GLU A 279 16.07 12.84 15.95
CA GLU A 279 17.23 12.02 15.60
C GLU A 279 17.04 10.54 16.00
N ALA A 280 16.47 10.27 17.16
CA ALA A 280 16.17 8.91 17.62
C ALA A 280 15.14 8.20 16.73
N GLY A 281 14.14 8.92 16.21
CA GLY A 281 13.16 8.37 15.28
C GLY A 281 13.78 8.08 13.91
N GLN A 282 14.64 8.96 13.42
CA GLN A 282 15.40 8.74 12.18
C GLN A 282 16.33 7.52 12.30
N GLU A 283 17.03 7.39 13.44
CA GLU A 283 17.87 6.22 13.72
C GLU A 283 17.05 4.93 13.73
N LEU A 284 15.87 4.92 14.38
CA LEU A 284 15.02 3.74 14.43
C LEU A 284 14.52 3.34 13.02
N ARG A 285 14.15 4.28 12.17
CA ARG A 285 13.77 4.00 10.78
C ARG A 285 14.92 3.41 9.97
N LEU A 286 16.12 3.97 10.07
CA LEU A 286 17.30 3.41 9.41
C LEU A 286 17.62 1.99 9.94
N ARG A 287 17.45 1.77 11.24
CA ARG A 287 17.58 0.43 11.83
C ARG A 287 16.59 -0.56 11.24
N GLN A 288 15.33 -0.18 11.07
CA GLN A 288 14.30 -1.02 10.46
C GLN A 288 14.65 -1.42 9.03
N GLU A 289 15.05 -0.44 8.22
CA GLU A 289 15.42 -0.66 6.80
C GLU A 289 16.62 -1.61 6.68
N TYR A 290 17.69 -1.33 7.42
CA TYR A 290 18.88 -2.19 7.38
C TYR A 290 18.61 -3.58 7.97
N PHE A 291 17.86 -3.67 9.07
CA PHE A 291 17.54 -4.92 9.73
C PHE A 291 16.88 -5.93 8.79
N PHE A 292 15.79 -5.54 8.12
CA PHE A 292 15.10 -6.50 7.27
C PHE A 292 15.86 -6.78 5.97
N VAL A 293 16.55 -5.80 5.43
CA VAL A 293 17.37 -5.96 4.22
C VAL A 293 18.53 -6.94 4.49
N SER A 294 19.28 -6.74 5.57
CA SER A 294 20.43 -7.61 5.88
C SER A 294 19.99 -9.04 6.16
N ALA A 295 18.92 -9.23 6.95
CA ALA A 295 18.37 -10.57 7.20
C ALA A 295 17.91 -11.26 5.91
N SER A 296 17.25 -10.53 5.03
CA SER A 296 16.74 -11.04 3.75
C SER A 296 17.87 -11.44 2.81
N LEU A 297 18.91 -10.61 2.68
CA LEU A 297 20.06 -10.90 1.83
C LEU A 297 20.88 -12.09 2.38
N GLN A 298 21.07 -12.19 3.68
CA GLN A 298 21.73 -13.36 4.29
C GLN A 298 20.94 -14.65 3.99
N ASP A 299 19.61 -14.63 4.12
CA ASP A 299 18.76 -15.79 3.86
C ASP A 299 18.79 -16.20 2.38
N LEU A 300 18.62 -15.26 1.46
CA LEU A 300 18.60 -15.56 0.04
C LEU A 300 19.97 -16.03 -0.47
N LEU A 301 21.07 -15.42 -0.03
CA LEU A 301 22.43 -15.86 -0.41
C LEU A 301 22.75 -17.25 0.13
N ARG A 302 22.37 -17.56 1.36
CA ARG A 302 22.51 -18.91 1.93
C ARG A 302 21.74 -19.94 1.09
N ARG A 303 20.48 -19.65 0.73
CA ARG A 303 19.65 -20.53 -0.11
C ARG A 303 20.25 -20.70 -1.48
N HIS A 304 20.70 -19.60 -2.10
CA HIS A 304 21.30 -19.61 -3.41
C HIS A 304 22.60 -20.43 -3.42
N LYS A 305 23.50 -20.17 -2.47
CA LYS A 305 24.78 -20.91 -2.35
C LYS A 305 24.58 -22.41 -2.14
N ASN A 306 23.60 -22.79 -1.30
CA ASN A 306 23.27 -24.19 -1.06
C ASN A 306 22.76 -24.90 -2.32
N MET A 307 22.07 -24.18 -3.22
CA MET A 307 21.50 -24.75 -4.44
C MET A 307 22.49 -24.75 -5.61
N HIS A 308 23.23 -23.66 -5.77
CA HIS A 308 24.06 -23.39 -6.96
C HIS A 308 25.57 -23.43 -6.69
N GLY A 309 25.99 -23.52 -5.43
CA GLY A 309 27.40 -23.62 -5.02
C GLY A 309 28.18 -22.30 -5.06
N SER A 310 27.81 -21.34 -5.90
CA SER A 310 28.48 -20.06 -6.07
C SER A 310 27.51 -18.88 -5.97
N VAL A 311 27.96 -17.80 -5.34
CA VAL A 311 27.19 -16.54 -5.29
C VAL A 311 27.31 -15.70 -6.58
N LEU A 312 28.29 -16.02 -7.44
CA LEU A 312 28.51 -15.30 -8.71
C LEU A 312 27.36 -15.49 -9.72
N SER A 313 26.65 -16.62 -9.65
CA SER A 313 25.49 -16.89 -10.51
C SER A 313 24.17 -16.30 -9.99
N LEU A 314 24.22 -15.41 -8.98
CA LEU A 314 23.01 -14.89 -8.32
C LEU A 314 22.07 -14.22 -9.34
N GLY A 315 22.56 -13.36 -10.24
CA GLY A 315 21.76 -12.66 -11.24
C GLY A 315 21.05 -13.58 -12.24
N GLU A 316 21.60 -14.79 -12.48
CA GLU A 316 20.99 -15.78 -13.37
C GLU A 316 19.75 -16.44 -12.72
N HIS A 317 19.80 -16.69 -11.40
CA HIS A 317 18.81 -17.50 -10.67
C HIS A 317 17.93 -16.72 -9.68
N ALA A 318 18.24 -15.45 -9.47
CA ALA A 318 17.48 -14.57 -8.58
C ALA A 318 17.23 -13.20 -9.22
N ALA A 319 16.09 -12.64 -8.92
CA ALA A 319 15.75 -11.23 -9.14
C ALA A 319 15.30 -10.63 -7.82
N ILE A 320 15.83 -9.48 -7.45
CA ILE A 320 15.48 -8.78 -6.21
C ILE A 320 14.83 -7.46 -6.59
N GLN A 321 13.56 -7.29 -6.20
CA GLN A 321 12.80 -6.06 -6.42
C GLN A 321 12.80 -5.20 -5.17
N LEU A 322 13.31 -3.98 -5.31
CA LEU A 322 13.28 -2.95 -4.27
C LEU A 322 11.96 -2.16 -4.39
N ASN A 323 11.10 -2.31 -3.40
CA ASN A 323 9.82 -1.60 -3.35
C ASN A 323 9.98 -0.27 -2.63
N ASP A 324 10.12 0.80 -3.40
CA ASP A 324 10.51 2.15 -3.00
C ASP A 324 11.99 2.25 -2.54
N THR A 325 12.35 3.36 -1.88
CA THR A 325 13.70 3.62 -1.37
C THR A 325 14.01 2.91 -0.04
N HIS A 326 12.99 2.44 0.66
CA HIS A 326 13.14 1.78 1.97
C HIS A 326 14.17 0.63 1.98
N PRO A 327 14.22 -0.25 0.97
CA PRO A 327 15.24 -1.29 0.90
C PRO A 327 16.53 -0.89 0.15
N SER A 328 16.74 0.38 -0.19
CA SER A 328 17.87 0.82 -1.04
C SER A 328 19.24 0.52 -0.44
N ILE A 329 19.35 0.38 0.89
CA ILE A 329 20.58 -0.04 1.55
C ILE A 329 21.03 -1.45 1.10
N ALA A 330 20.16 -2.21 0.43
CA ALA A 330 20.46 -3.49 -0.16
C ALA A 330 21.64 -3.43 -1.15
N VAL A 331 21.84 -2.32 -1.83
CA VAL A 331 22.97 -2.12 -2.74
C VAL A 331 24.29 -2.24 -1.97
N ALA A 332 24.44 -1.49 -0.88
CA ALA A 332 25.65 -1.50 -0.06
C ALA A 332 25.78 -2.81 0.75
N GLU A 333 24.66 -3.35 1.23
CA GLU A 333 24.68 -4.60 2.01
C GLU A 333 24.99 -5.82 1.15
N LEU A 334 24.47 -5.92 -0.06
CA LEU A 334 24.82 -7.00 -0.98
C LEU A 334 26.31 -6.93 -1.38
N MET A 335 26.82 -5.74 -1.67
CA MET A 335 28.26 -5.52 -1.90
C MET A 335 29.08 -5.97 -0.70
N ARG A 336 28.70 -5.58 0.52
CA ARG A 336 29.40 -6.02 1.74
C ARG A 336 29.40 -7.53 1.89
N GLN A 337 28.27 -8.17 1.70
CA GLN A 337 28.18 -9.64 1.82
C GLN A 337 29.03 -10.33 0.76
N LEU A 338 28.98 -9.89 -0.50
CA LEU A 338 29.78 -10.48 -1.59
C LEU A 338 31.27 -10.26 -1.38
N VAL A 339 31.69 -9.03 -1.04
CA VAL A 339 33.13 -8.70 -0.91
C VAL A 339 33.70 -9.20 0.42
N ASP A 340 33.07 -8.86 1.56
CA ASP A 340 33.65 -9.07 2.88
C ASP A 340 33.41 -10.50 3.41
N LEU A 341 32.27 -11.15 3.05
CA LEU A 341 31.91 -12.48 3.56
C LEU A 341 32.12 -13.62 2.57
N HIS A 342 32.05 -13.31 1.27
CA HIS A 342 32.22 -14.30 0.21
C HIS A 342 33.56 -14.14 -0.59
N ASP A 343 34.38 -13.16 -0.23
CA ASP A 343 35.68 -12.85 -0.85
C ASP A 343 35.61 -12.66 -2.38
N ILE A 344 34.51 -12.07 -2.86
CA ILE A 344 34.33 -11.73 -4.27
C ILE A 344 35.06 -10.42 -4.59
N ALA A 345 35.78 -10.37 -5.70
CA ALA A 345 36.39 -9.14 -6.16
C ALA A 345 35.35 -8.04 -6.40
N TRP A 346 35.70 -6.78 -6.07
CA TRP A 346 34.79 -5.63 -6.10
C TRP A 346 34.02 -5.52 -7.42
N ASP A 347 34.69 -5.56 -8.55
CA ASP A 347 34.03 -5.38 -9.86
C ASP A 347 33.04 -6.51 -10.17
N ALA A 348 33.38 -7.76 -9.82
CA ALA A 348 32.49 -8.89 -9.97
C ALA A 348 31.29 -8.79 -9.00
N ALA A 349 31.50 -8.36 -7.75
CA ALA A 349 30.45 -8.12 -6.80
C ALA A 349 29.50 -7.01 -7.26
N TRP A 350 30.04 -5.93 -7.85
CA TRP A 350 29.23 -4.84 -8.40
C TRP A 350 28.39 -5.31 -9.58
N GLN A 351 28.97 -6.08 -10.49
CA GLN A 351 28.24 -6.67 -11.60
C GLN A 351 27.06 -7.54 -11.11
N VAL A 352 27.32 -8.48 -10.19
CA VAL A 352 26.29 -9.33 -9.59
C VAL A 352 25.20 -8.49 -8.91
N THR A 353 25.58 -7.43 -8.19
CA THR A 353 24.65 -6.54 -7.51
C THR A 353 23.71 -5.85 -8.50
N VAL A 354 24.26 -5.23 -9.54
CA VAL A 354 23.46 -4.52 -10.55
C VAL A 354 22.57 -5.47 -11.35
N GLU A 355 23.07 -6.63 -11.73
CA GLU A 355 22.29 -7.63 -12.49
C GLU A 355 21.11 -8.21 -11.69
N THR A 356 21.24 -8.26 -10.38
CA THR A 356 20.23 -8.89 -9.51
C THR A 356 19.16 -7.91 -9.04
N LEU A 357 19.52 -6.64 -8.80
CA LEU A 357 18.62 -5.65 -8.22
C LEU A 357 17.81 -4.90 -9.29
N SER A 358 16.58 -4.61 -8.98
CA SER A 358 15.71 -3.68 -9.70
C SER A 358 14.91 -2.81 -8.71
N TYR A 359 14.57 -1.59 -9.10
CA TYR A 359 13.99 -0.57 -8.21
C TYR A 359 12.70 -0.02 -8.77
N THR A 360 11.66 0.02 -7.95
CA THR A 360 10.40 0.72 -8.24
C THR A 360 10.33 2.02 -7.44
N ASN A 361 10.17 3.15 -8.14
CA ASN A 361 9.91 4.44 -7.52
C ASN A 361 8.39 4.66 -7.35
N HIS A 362 7.96 5.13 -6.19
CA HIS A 362 6.55 5.40 -5.87
C HIS A 362 6.24 6.87 -5.60
N THR A 363 7.23 7.78 -5.70
CA THR A 363 7.02 9.19 -5.36
C THR A 363 7.85 10.12 -6.25
N LEU A 364 7.28 11.31 -6.51
CA LEU A 364 7.97 12.42 -7.16
C LEU A 364 8.19 13.61 -6.21
N LEU A 365 7.68 13.52 -4.97
CA LEU A 365 7.92 14.53 -3.95
C LEU A 365 9.39 14.47 -3.53
N PRO A 366 10.20 15.53 -3.77
CA PRO A 366 11.62 15.51 -3.40
C PRO A 366 11.85 15.21 -1.91
N GLU A 367 10.99 15.74 -1.05
CA GLU A 367 11.02 15.50 0.39
C GLU A 367 10.64 14.07 0.81
N ALA A 368 9.99 13.30 -0.07
CA ALA A 368 9.64 11.90 0.16
C ALA A 368 10.66 10.93 -0.43
N LEU A 369 11.63 11.44 -1.23
CA LEU A 369 12.82 10.67 -1.60
C LEU A 369 13.75 10.63 -0.40
N GLU A 370 13.92 9.45 0.19
CA GLU A 370 14.69 9.30 1.42
C GLU A 370 16.13 9.74 1.27
N THR A 371 16.57 10.51 2.25
CA THR A 371 17.97 10.87 2.44
C THR A 371 18.36 10.66 3.89
N TRP A 372 19.52 10.08 4.14
CA TRP A 372 20.02 9.87 5.49
C TRP A 372 21.22 10.77 5.79
N PRO A 373 21.29 11.43 6.97
CA PRO A 373 22.48 12.19 7.36
C PRO A 373 23.72 11.29 7.32
N VAL A 374 24.79 11.77 6.69
CA VAL A 374 26.06 11.02 6.60
C VAL A 374 26.57 10.62 7.99
N GLY A 375 26.53 11.53 8.96
CA GLY A 375 26.98 11.22 10.34
C GLY A 375 26.17 10.12 11.03
N LEU A 376 24.86 10.02 10.73
CA LEU A 376 24.04 8.89 11.20
C LEU A 376 24.48 7.57 10.55
N MET A 377 24.67 7.58 9.24
CA MET A 377 25.12 6.41 8.48
C MET A 377 26.51 5.93 8.93
N GLU A 378 27.45 6.84 9.12
CA GLU A 378 28.82 6.53 9.61
C GLU A 378 28.81 5.93 11.02
N ARG A 379 27.94 6.44 11.90
CA ARG A 379 27.80 5.93 13.28
C ARG A 379 27.13 4.56 13.30
N MET A 380 26.06 4.37 12.50
CA MET A 380 25.24 3.16 12.54
C MET A 380 25.74 2.05 11.66
N LEU A 381 26.26 2.38 10.48
CA LEU A 381 26.61 1.46 9.41
C LEU A 381 27.95 1.86 8.76
N PRO A 382 29.06 1.90 9.53
CA PRO A 382 30.33 2.46 9.06
C PRO A 382 30.87 1.75 7.81
N ARG A 383 30.73 0.43 7.71
CA ARG A 383 31.20 -0.31 6.53
C ARG A 383 30.37 -0.01 5.29
N HIS A 384 29.04 0.10 5.43
CA HIS A 384 28.14 0.45 4.33
C HIS A 384 28.43 1.85 3.83
N MET A 385 28.74 2.80 4.71
CA MET A 385 29.09 4.15 4.33
C MET A 385 30.39 4.19 3.52
N GLN A 386 31.41 3.40 3.90
CA GLN A 386 32.63 3.24 3.10
C GLN A 386 32.33 2.70 1.69
N ILE A 387 31.46 1.70 1.60
CA ILE A 387 31.03 1.12 0.31
C ILE A 387 30.30 2.15 -0.53
N ILE A 388 29.40 2.94 0.06
CA ILE A 388 28.66 4.02 -0.64
C ILE A 388 29.63 5.06 -1.17
N TYR A 389 30.63 5.49 -0.38
CA TYR A 389 31.67 6.40 -0.84
C TYR A 389 32.48 5.84 -2.02
N LEU A 390 32.82 4.56 -1.98
CA LEU A 390 33.56 3.90 -3.09
C LEU A 390 32.71 3.83 -4.36
N ILE A 391 31.44 3.45 -4.24
CA ILE A 391 30.49 3.44 -5.38
C ILE A 391 30.38 4.84 -5.97
N ASN A 392 30.20 5.85 -5.14
CA ASN A 392 30.08 7.24 -5.57
C ASN A 392 31.36 7.71 -6.29
N ALA A 393 32.54 7.46 -5.72
CA ALA A 393 33.81 7.83 -6.32
C ALA A 393 34.00 7.17 -7.69
N GLN A 394 33.82 5.87 -7.79
CA GLN A 394 33.92 5.14 -9.06
C GLN A 394 32.92 5.64 -10.10
N HIS A 395 31.69 5.92 -9.68
CA HIS A 395 30.66 6.47 -10.58
C HIS A 395 31.11 7.83 -11.15
N ILE A 396 31.50 8.77 -10.29
CA ILE A 396 31.94 10.11 -10.69
C ILE A 396 33.19 10.04 -11.58
N ASP A 397 34.16 9.18 -11.22
CA ASP A 397 35.38 9.01 -12.01
C ASP A 397 35.10 8.39 -13.39
N SER A 398 34.13 7.46 -13.48
CA SER A 398 33.70 6.90 -14.75
C SER A 398 33.06 7.95 -15.67
N LEU A 399 32.29 8.90 -15.11
CA LEU A 399 31.70 9.99 -15.86
C LEU A 399 32.76 10.99 -16.36
N ARG A 400 33.73 11.33 -15.50
CA ARG A 400 34.89 12.17 -15.89
C ARG A 400 35.70 11.53 -17.02
N ALA A 401 35.92 10.22 -16.93
CA ALA A 401 36.62 9.48 -17.99
C ALA A 401 35.86 9.48 -19.32
N LYS A 402 34.52 9.63 -19.29
CA LYS A 402 33.67 9.83 -20.49
C LYS A 402 33.59 11.29 -20.95
N GLY A 403 34.33 12.20 -20.31
CA GLY A 403 34.35 13.61 -20.68
C GLY A 403 33.26 14.47 -20.04
N ILE A 404 32.54 13.96 -19.04
CA ILE A 404 31.50 14.68 -18.31
C ILE A 404 32.17 15.35 -17.11
N HIS A 405 32.36 16.70 -17.21
CA HIS A 405 33.02 17.51 -16.18
C HIS A 405 32.11 18.60 -15.63
N ASP A 406 30.90 18.73 -16.13
CA ASP A 406 29.91 19.68 -15.66
C ASP A 406 29.60 19.44 -14.18
N PHE A 407 29.80 20.47 -13.35
CA PHE A 407 29.65 20.38 -11.89
C PHE A 407 28.20 20.08 -11.49
N ASP A 408 27.23 20.69 -12.14
CA ASP A 408 25.80 20.53 -11.79
C ASP A 408 25.31 19.13 -12.16
N VAL A 409 25.77 18.57 -13.28
CA VAL A 409 25.51 17.19 -13.65
C VAL A 409 26.10 16.22 -12.61
N LEU A 410 27.40 16.39 -12.29
CA LEU A 410 28.08 15.51 -11.32
C LEU A 410 27.42 15.61 -9.93
N ARG A 411 27.02 16.81 -9.51
CA ARG A 411 26.29 17.06 -8.25
C ARG A 411 24.93 16.38 -8.25
N ALA A 412 24.17 16.46 -9.33
CA ALA A 412 22.83 15.89 -9.44
C ALA A 412 22.87 14.35 -9.35
N VAL A 413 23.89 13.71 -9.92
CA VAL A 413 23.99 12.24 -9.95
C VAL A 413 24.78 11.65 -8.78
N SER A 414 25.45 12.49 -7.98
CA SER A 414 26.16 12.07 -6.77
C SER A 414 25.23 11.36 -5.79
N LEU A 415 25.75 10.32 -5.13
CA LEU A 415 25.08 9.66 -4.01
C LEU A 415 25.04 10.52 -2.74
N ILE A 416 25.95 11.52 -2.66
CA ILE A 416 26.05 12.43 -1.51
C ILE A 416 25.55 13.79 -1.91
N GLU A 417 24.57 14.29 -1.18
CA GLU A 417 24.15 15.68 -1.19
C GLU A 417 25.00 16.48 -0.22
N GLU A 418 25.61 17.55 -0.70
CA GLU A 418 26.53 18.36 0.13
C GLU A 418 25.86 19.62 0.72
N ASP A 419 24.75 20.09 0.11
CA ASP A 419 24.21 21.44 0.37
C ASP A 419 23.43 21.55 1.71
N ASN A 420 22.82 20.47 2.19
CA ASN A 420 21.93 20.46 3.36
C ASN A 420 22.44 19.56 4.48
N GLY A 421 23.72 19.71 4.87
CA GLY A 421 24.32 18.97 5.97
C GLY A 421 24.74 17.56 5.63
N ARG A 422 25.21 17.32 4.41
CA ARG A 422 25.71 16.05 3.85
C ARG A 422 24.78 14.87 4.10
N ARG A 423 24.09 14.48 3.08
CA ARG A 423 23.10 13.37 3.15
C ARG A 423 23.33 12.35 2.06
N VAL A 424 23.08 11.09 2.35
CA VAL A 424 23.06 10.00 1.37
C VAL A 424 21.71 9.99 0.65
N ARG A 425 21.72 10.07 -0.68
CA ARG A 425 20.51 10.01 -1.54
C ARG A 425 20.17 8.57 -1.86
N MET A 426 19.19 8.02 -1.16
CA MET A 426 18.84 6.61 -1.29
C MET A 426 18.24 6.27 -2.66
N GLY A 427 17.48 7.17 -3.27
CA GLY A 427 16.97 7.01 -4.64
C GLY A 427 18.09 6.90 -5.68
N ASN A 428 19.16 7.72 -5.57
CA ASN A 428 20.31 7.63 -6.45
C ASN A 428 21.09 6.33 -6.25
N LEU A 429 21.21 5.88 -4.99
CA LEU A 429 21.85 4.61 -4.65
C LEU A 429 21.10 3.43 -5.29
N ALA A 430 19.77 3.38 -5.12
CA ALA A 430 18.93 2.37 -5.72
C ALA A 430 19.01 2.38 -7.25
N PHE A 431 19.01 3.57 -7.86
CA PHE A 431 19.13 3.73 -9.31
C PHE A 431 20.45 3.16 -9.84
N LEU A 432 21.57 3.51 -9.23
CA LEU A 432 22.89 3.03 -9.69
C LEU A 432 23.06 1.53 -9.49
N GLY A 433 22.57 1.02 -8.37
CA GLY A 433 22.68 -0.40 -8.01
C GLY A 433 21.67 -1.32 -8.70
N SER A 434 20.79 -0.79 -9.55
CA SER A 434 19.74 -1.58 -10.23
C SER A 434 19.91 -1.57 -11.74
N HIS A 435 19.70 -2.73 -12.39
CA HIS A 435 19.69 -2.80 -13.86
C HIS A 435 18.44 -2.19 -14.47
N SER A 436 17.36 -2.13 -13.73
CA SER A 436 16.06 -1.61 -14.17
C SER A 436 15.43 -0.76 -13.08
N VAL A 437 14.88 0.40 -13.47
CA VAL A 437 14.15 1.32 -12.60
C VAL A 437 12.79 1.58 -13.23
N ASN A 438 11.70 1.40 -12.50
CA ASN A 438 10.39 1.64 -13.08
C ASN A 438 9.56 2.66 -12.29
N GLY A 439 8.77 3.42 -13.05
CA GLY A 439 7.62 4.14 -12.53
C GLY A 439 6.38 3.26 -12.51
N VAL A 440 5.28 3.78 -11.96
CA VAL A 440 4.07 3.01 -11.66
C VAL A 440 2.81 3.51 -12.40
N SER A 441 2.99 4.45 -13.32
CA SER A 441 2.05 4.89 -14.35
C SER A 441 2.82 5.59 -15.48
N GLY A 442 2.20 5.76 -16.64
CA GLY A 442 2.81 6.41 -17.80
C GLY A 442 3.28 7.84 -17.47
N LEU A 443 2.39 8.65 -16.90
CA LEU A 443 2.70 10.02 -16.50
C LEU A 443 3.82 10.07 -15.43
N HIS A 444 3.73 9.23 -14.40
CA HIS A 444 4.75 9.15 -13.37
C HIS A 444 6.13 8.83 -13.95
N THR A 445 6.22 7.85 -14.83
CA THR A 445 7.46 7.46 -15.49
C THR A 445 8.04 8.59 -16.34
N GLN A 446 7.18 9.33 -17.05
CA GLN A 446 7.59 10.50 -17.81
C GLN A 446 8.16 11.60 -16.88
N LEU A 447 7.48 11.85 -15.77
CA LEU A 447 7.93 12.84 -14.78
C LEU A 447 9.24 12.41 -14.09
N MET A 448 9.43 11.12 -13.78
CA MET A 448 10.72 10.62 -13.29
C MET A 448 11.87 10.98 -14.24
N ARG A 449 11.67 10.78 -15.56
CA ARG A 449 12.66 11.10 -16.60
C ARG A 449 12.96 12.59 -16.75
N SER A 450 11.98 13.44 -16.47
CA SER A 450 12.10 14.89 -16.68
C SER A 450 12.42 15.69 -15.39
N THR A 451 12.27 15.08 -14.20
CA THR A 451 12.46 15.75 -12.91
C THR A 451 13.48 15.01 -12.04
N VAL A 452 13.04 14.16 -11.12
CA VAL A 452 13.88 13.59 -10.03
C VAL A 452 15.07 12.76 -10.51
N PHE A 453 14.98 12.14 -11.68
CA PHE A 453 16.07 11.36 -12.29
C PHE A 453 16.50 11.91 -13.66
N SER A 454 16.26 13.18 -13.95
CA SER A 454 16.53 13.76 -15.27
C SER A 454 17.98 13.57 -15.72
N GLU A 455 18.95 13.88 -14.87
CA GLU A 455 20.37 13.73 -15.20
C GLU A 455 20.80 12.26 -15.25
N MET A 456 20.26 11.43 -14.35
CA MET A 456 20.47 9.97 -14.42
C MET A 456 19.90 9.39 -15.71
N HIS A 457 18.73 9.83 -16.16
CA HIS A 457 18.11 9.36 -17.40
C HIS A 457 18.93 9.74 -18.64
N LYS A 458 19.52 10.93 -18.69
CA LYS A 458 20.42 11.34 -19.78
C LYS A 458 21.64 10.42 -19.87
N LEU A 459 22.15 9.97 -18.74
CA LEU A 459 23.31 9.08 -18.66
C LEU A 459 22.98 7.60 -18.92
N TYR A 460 21.77 7.18 -18.54
CA TYR A 460 21.27 5.81 -18.61
C TYR A 460 19.85 5.77 -19.20
N PRO A 461 19.70 6.09 -20.52
CA PRO A 461 18.38 6.32 -21.13
C PRO A 461 17.47 5.09 -21.12
N ASP A 462 18.04 3.87 -21.17
CA ASP A 462 17.28 2.63 -21.24
C ASP A 462 16.89 2.05 -19.87
N ARG A 463 17.34 2.69 -18.77
CA ARG A 463 17.17 2.12 -17.42
C ARG A 463 15.78 2.37 -16.85
N ILE A 464 15.14 3.51 -17.20
CA ILE A 464 13.80 3.88 -16.71
C ILE A 464 12.71 3.33 -17.64
N ASN A 465 11.83 2.51 -17.11
CA ASN A 465 10.68 1.97 -17.82
C ASN A 465 9.38 2.14 -17.01
N ASN A 466 8.22 1.85 -17.62
CA ASN A 466 6.92 1.92 -16.97
C ASN A 466 6.34 0.54 -16.69
N LYS A 467 5.83 0.37 -15.47
CA LYS A 467 4.96 -0.75 -15.10
C LYS A 467 3.76 -0.20 -14.36
N THR A 468 2.70 0.12 -15.12
CA THR A 468 1.47 0.66 -14.51
C THR A 468 0.92 -0.33 -13.50
N ASN A 469 0.62 0.16 -12.31
CA ASN A 469 0.06 -0.65 -11.23
C ASN A 469 -1.24 -1.36 -11.64
N GLY A 470 -1.58 -2.38 -10.90
CA GLY A 470 -2.82 -3.11 -10.99
C GLY A 470 -3.30 -3.59 -9.61
N ILE A 471 -4.48 -4.18 -9.61
CA ILE A 471 -5.15 -4.70 -8.42
C ILE A 471 -5.56 -6.16 -8.64
N THR A 472 -5.64 -6.97 -7.58
CA THR A 472 -6.21 -8.31 -7.67
C THR A 472 -7.74 -8.23 -7.71
N PHE A 473 -8.34 -8.83 -8.75
CA PHE A 473 -9.80 -8.89 -8.88
C PHE A 473 -10.42 -9.87 -7.90
N ARG A 474 -9.69 -10.89 -7.48
CA ARG A 474 -10.13 -11.89 -6.50
C ARG A 474 -10.57 -11.24 -5.20
N ARG A 475 -9.75 -10.34 -4.64
CA ARG A 475 -10.12 -9.59 -3.43
C ARG A 475 -11.09 -8.44 -3.73
N TRP A 476 -10.78 -7.59 -4.73
CA TRP A 476 -11.46 -6.30 -4.90
C TRP A 476 -12.76 -6.36 -5.72
N LEU A 477 -13.05 -7.53 -6.32
CA LEU A 477 -14.32 -7.80 -6.98
C LEU A 477 -14.98 -9.06 -6.42
N TYR A 478 -14.33 -10.23 -6.54
CA TYR A 478 -15.00 -11.50 -6.20
C TYR A 478 -15.37 -11.60 -4.72
N GLN A 479 -14.44 -11.24 -3.85
CA GLN A 479 -14.65 -11.24 -2.40
C GLN A 479 -15.43 -10.00 -1.92
N ALA A 480 -15.03 -8.80 -2.36
CA ALA A 480 -15.62 -7.55 -1.87
C ALA A 480 -17.04 -7.31 -2.41
N ASN A 481 -17.37 -7.79 -3.64
CA ASN A 481 -18.66 -7.56 -4.29
C ASN A 481 -19.22 -8.86 -4.91
N PRO A 482 -19.60 -9.85 -4.10
CA PRO A 482 -20.08 -11.14 -4.59
C PRO A 482 -21.35 -11.03 -5.44
N LYS A 483 -22.20 -10.01 -5.23
CA LYS A 483 -23.40 -9.79 -6.04
C LYS A 483 -23.06 -9.31 -7.45
N LEU A 484 -22.13 -8.38 -7.60
CA LEU A 484 -21.64 -7.96 -8.91
C LEU A 484 -20.92 -9.12 -9.59
N THR A 485 -20.12 -9.90 -8.85
CA THR A 485 -19.46 -11.10 -9.37
C THR A 485 -20.46 -12.11 -9.92
N ALA A 486 -21.55 -12.40 -9.20
CA ALA A 486 -22.60 -13.29 -9.67
C ALA A 486 -23.28 -12.78 -10.95
N MET A 487 -23.51 -11.47 -11.06
CA MET A 487 -24.04 -10.85 -12.28
C MET A 487 -23.08 -11.01 -13.48
N LEU A 488 -21.76 -10.90 -13.24
CA LEU A 488 -20.75 -11.12 -14.30
C LEU A 488 -20.75 -12.59 -14.76
N VAL A 489 -20.82 -13.52 -13.81
CA VAL A 489 -20.92 -14.96 -14.11
C VAL A 489 -22.19 -15.27 -14.89
N GLU A 490 -23.33 -14.68 -14.54
CA GLU A 490 -24.59 -14.85 -15.28
C GLU A 490 -24.51 -14.28 -16.70
N ALA A 491 -23.88 -13.11 -16.87
CA ALA A 491 -23.80 -12.42 -18.15
C ALA A 491 -22.77 -13.02 -19.11
N LEU A 492 -21.60 -13.44 -18.60
CA LEU A 492 -20.41 -13.79 -19.38
C LEU A 492 -19.99 -15.27 -19.24
N GLY A 493 -20.65 -16.04 -18.36
CA GLY A 493 -20.30 -17.42 -18.05
C GLY A 493 -19.30 -17.54 -16.88
N PRO A 494 -19.20 -18.74 -16.25
CA PRO A 494 -18.38 -18.94 -15.05
C PRO A 494 -16.87 -18.80 -15.27
N ASP A 495 -16.40 -19.00 -16.49
CA ASP A 495 -15.01 -18.85 -16.90
C ASP A 495 -14.52 -17.39 -16.88
N ILE A 496 -15.43 -16.42 -16.71
CA ILE A 496 -15.05 -15.02 -16.48
C ILE A 496 -14.16 -14.85 -15.25
N LEU A 497 -14.31 -15.68 -14.22
CA LEU A 497 -13.49 -15.63 -13.02
C LEU A 497 -12.00 -15.94 -13.29
N ASP A 498 -11.72 -16.71 -14.33
CA ASP A 498 -10.35 -17.06 -14.76
C ASP A 498 -9.82 -16.11 -15.85
N THR A 499 -10.70 -15.46 -16.58
CA THR A 499 -10.39 -14.68 -17.79
C THR A 499 -10.82 -13.23 -17.69
N CYS A 500 -11.10 -12.73 -16.49
CA CYS A 500 -11.66 -11.40 -16.22
C CYS A 500 -10.79 -10.28 -16.82
N GLU A 501 -9.48 -10.42 -16.77
CA GLU A 501 -8.55 -9.45 -17.35
C GLU A 501 -8.78 -9.21 -18.84
N GLN A 502 -9.07 -10.27 -19.61
CA GLN A 502 -9.24 -10.21 -21.05
C GLN A 502 -10.69 -9.98 -21.44
N ARG A 503 -11.64 -10.61 -20.74
CA ARG A 503 -13.02 -10.70 -21.18
C ARG A 503 -13.99 -9.72 -20.53
N LEU A 504 -13.56 -9.01 -19.47
CA LEU A 504 -14.44 -8.05 -18.79
C LEU A 504 -15.01 -7.00 -19.75
N VAL A 505 -14.27 -6.65 -20.78
CA VAL A 505 -14.69 -5.73 -21.87
C VAL A 505 -15.96 -6.19 -22.59
N GLU A 506 -16.27 -7.51 -22.63
CA GLU A 506 -17.48 -8.04 -23.24
C GLU A 506 -18.77 -7.52 -22.56
N LEU A 507 -18.64 -7.04 -21.30
CA LEU A 507 -19.73 -6.44 -20.55
C LEU A 507 -20.23 -5.13 -21.19
N GLU A 508 -19.48 -4.47 -22.06
CA GLU A 508 -19.91 -3.25 -22.78
C GLU A 508 -21.23 -3.44 -23.50
N THR A 509 -21.45 -4.65 -24.09
CA THR A 509 -22.69 -4.96 -24.81
C THR A 509 -23.93 -4.97 -23.91
N PHE A 510 -23.73 -5.10 -22.59
CA PHE A 510 -24.78 -5.09 -21.58
C PHE A 510 -25.10 -3.67 -21.09
N ALA A 511 -24.22 -2.69 -21.30
CA ALA A 511 -24.46 -1.31 -20.91
C ALA A 511 -25.71 -0.72 -21.60
N GLU A 512 -26.07 -1.17 -22.79
CA GLU A 512 -27.27 -0.72 -23.51
C GLU A 512 -28.56 -1.47 -23.10
N LYS A 513 -28.45 -2.57 -22.34
CA LYS A 513 -29.60 -3.37 -21.90
C LYS A 513 -30.21 -2.77 -20.64
N GLN A 514 -31.45 -2.26 -20.72
CA GLN A 514 -32.14 -1.64 -19.59
C GLN A 514 -32.23 -2.58 -18.37
N ALA A 515 -32.54 -3.88 -18.60
CA ALA A 515 -32.65 -4.86 -17.51
C ALA A 515 -31.32 -5.02 -16.77
N PHE A 516 -30.18 -5.03 -17.48
CA PHE A 516 -28.87 -5.14 -16.86
C PHE A 516 -28.51 -3.90 -16.05
N ARG A 517 -28.73 -2.68 -16.59
CA ARG A 517 -28.54 -1.43 -15.85
C ARG A 517 -29.35 -1.39 -14.56
N LYS A 518 -30.63 -1.85 -14.62
CA LYS A 518 -31.50 -1.92 -13.46
C LYS A 518 -30.96 -2.89 -12.41
N ALA A 519 -30.54 -4.10 -12.80
CA ALA A 519 -29.94 -5.08 -11.88
C ALA A 519 -28.61 -4.54 -11.30
N PHE A 520 -27.83 -3.81 -12.09
CA PHE A 520 -26.59 -3.18 -11.64
C PHE A 520 -26.87 -2.08 -10.58
N ALA A 521 -27.92 -1.29 -10.78
CA ALA A 521 -28.37 -0.30 -9.78
C ALA A 521 -28.87 -0.96 -8.47
N GLU A 522 -29.59 -2.07 -8.57
CA GLU A 522 -30.11 -2.82 -7.43
C GLU A 522 -28.99 -3.43 -6.58
N GLN A 523 -27.95 -4.03 -7.21
CA GLN A 523 -26.79 -4.55 -6.48
C GLN A 523 -26.02 -3.41 -5.78
N ARG A 524 -25.88 -2.24 -6.44
CA ARG A 524 -25.28 -1.05 -5.82
C ARG A 524 -26.06 -0.59 -4.59
N LEU A 525 -27.37 -0.49 -4.72
CA LEU A 525 -28.22 -0.09 -3.61
C LEU A 525 -28.12 -1.07 -2.42
N HIS A 526 -27.94 -2.36 -2.69
CA HIS A 526 -27.69 -3.33 -1.63
C HIS A 526 -26.37 -3.04 -0.88
N SER A 527 -25.27 -2.80 -1.59
CA SER A 527 -23.99 -2.44 -0.98
C SER A 527 -24.07 -1.11 -0.20
N LYS A 528 -24.83 -0.14 -0.72
CA LYS A 528 -25.07 1.16 -0.03
C LYS A 528 -25.88 0.99 1.27
N ARG A 529 -26.84 0.09 1.31
CA ARG A 529 -27.56 -0.23 2.56
C ARG A 529 -26.63 -0.84 3.60
N ALA A 530 -25.80 -1.83 3.22
CA ALA A 530 -24.83 -2.41 4.13
C ALA A 530 -23.83 -1.37 4.67
N LEU A 531 -23.37 -0.45 3.83
CA LEU A 531 -22.50 0.64 4.29
C LEU A 531 -23.24 1.64 5.18
N ALA A 532 -24.50 1.93 4.90
CA ALA A 532 -25.32 2.80 5.75
C ALA A 532 -25.50 2.21 7.16
N ASP A 533 -25.68 0.89 7.27
CA ASP A 533 -25.74 0.18 8.54
C ASP A 533 -24.42 0.30 9.31
N ILE A 534 -23.28 0.10 8.65
CA ILE A 534 -21.93 0.28 9.24
C ILE A 534 -21.74 1.72 9.73
N ILE A 535 -22.17 2.72 8.94
CA ILE A 535 -22.08 4.13 9.34
C ILE A 535 -22.94 4.37 10.60
N HIS A 536 -24.13 3.83 10.61
CA HIS A 536 -25.03 3.97 11.76
C HIS A 536 -24.48 3.31 13.02
N GLU A 537 -24.00 2.07 12.91
CA GLU A 537 -23.43 1.31 14.04
C GLU A 537 -22.20 1.99 14.63
N ARG A 538 -21.32 2.53 13.77
CA ARG A 538 -20.05 3.12 14.23
C ARG A 538 -20.17 4.56 14.71
N LEU A 539 -21.08 5.34 14.12
CA LEU A 539 -21.11 6.79 14.29
C LEU A 539 -22.48 7.33 14.80
N GLY A 540 -23.51 6.49 14.83
CA GLY A 540 -24.88 6.94 15.14
C GLY A 540 -25.49 7.85 14.06
N ILE A 541 -24.89 7.94 12.87
CA ILE A 541 -25.35 8.79 11.78
C ILE A 541 -26.21 7.98 10.81
N SER A 542 -27.45 8.39 10.60
CA SER A 542 -28.31 7.78 9.57
C SER A 542 -28.12 8.49 8.25
N VAL A 543 -27.85 7.72 7.19
CA VAL A 543 -27.70 8.20 5.82
C VAL A 543 -28.73 7.55 4.91
N ASN A 544 -29.16 8.27 3.86
CA ASN A 544 -30.10 7.73 2.88
C ASN A 544 -29.35 6.92 1.81
N PRO A 545 -29.56 5.59 1.68
CA PRO A 545 -28.87 4.80 0.65
C PRO A 545 -29.25 5.18 -0.80
N ALA A 546 -30.35 5.93 -0.99
CA ALA A 546 -30.72 6.42 -2.32
C ALA A 546 -29.93 7.69 -2.73
N ALA A 547 -29.32 8.41 -1.77
CA ALA A 547 -28.47 9.57 -2.05
C ALA A 547 -27.19 9.14 -2.76
N MET A 548 -26.55 10.03 -3.53
CA MET A 548 -25.24 9.77 -4.12
C MET A 548 -24.19 9.59 -3.01
N PHE A 549 -23.48 8.45 -3.02
CA PHE A 549 -22.33 8.22 -2.14
C PHE A 549 -21.05 8.68 -2.83
N ASP A 550 -20.58 9.83 -2.38
CA ASP A 550 -19.41 10.55 -2.87
C ASP A 550 -18.23 10.29 -1.91
N VAL A 551 -17.24 9.55 -2.38
CA VAL A 551 -16.29 8.84 -1.52
C VAL A 551 -14.85 9.27 -1.78
N GLN A 552 -14.18 9.76 -0.72
CA GLN A 552 -12.74 10.03 -0.68
C GLN A 552 -12.08 9.28 0.48
N VAL A 553 -11.67 8.05 0.24
CA VAL A 553 -11.07 7.20 1.28
C VAL A 553 -9.62 6.85 0.88
N LYS A 554 -8.69 7.51 1.55
CA LYS A 554 -7.25 7.39 1.35
C LYS A 554 -6.50 8.06 2.49
N ARG A 555 -5.18 7.79 2.63
CA ARG A 555 -4.33 8.49 3.62
C ARG A 555 -4.61 10.00 3.57
N ILE A 556 -4.76 10.64 4.72
CA ILE A 556 -4.94 12.09 4.77
C ILE A 556 -3.60 12.77 4.54
N HIS A 557 -3.54 13.57 3.49
CA HIS A 557 -2.34 14.30 3.09
C HIS A 557 -2.73 15.50 2.24
N GLU A 558 -2.02 16.61 2.36
CA GLU A 558 -2.37 17.86 1.67
C GLU A 558 -2.40 17.69 0.14
N TYR A 559 -1.45 16.94 -0.47
CA TYR A 559 -1.45 16.73 -1.91
C TYR A 559 -2.63 15.91 -2.44
N LYS A 560 -3.27 15.07 -1.59
CA LYS A 560 -4.49 14.30 -1.94
C LYS A 560 -5.74 15.17 -1.90
N ARG A 561 -5.61 16.38 -1.39
CA ARG A 561 -6.57 17.48 -1.42
C ARG A 561 -7.95 17.16 -0.82
N GLN A 562 -7.98 16.41 0.30
CA GLN A 562 -9.23 16.32 1.07
C GLN A 562 -9.76 17.71 1.41
N LEU A 563 -8.86 18.69 1.61
CA LEU A 563 -9.25 20.08 1.86
C LEU A 563 -10.03 20.67 0.68
N LEU A 564 -9.69 20.42 -0.59
CA LEU A 564 -10.47 20.86 -1.75
C LEU A 564 -11.90 20.30 -1.72
N ASN A 565 -12.06 19.02 -1.37
CA ASN A 565 -13.37 18.40 -1.22
C ASN A 565 -14.16 19.02 -0.05
N LEU A 566 -13.49 19.39 1.05
CA LEU A 566 -14.11 20.08 2.18
C LEU A 566 -14.55 21.51 1.81
N LEU A 567 -13.73 22.25 1.06
CA LEU A 567 -14.12 23.59 0.56
C LEU A 567 -15.36 23.48 -0.34
N HIS A 568 -15.41 22.51 -1.25
CA HIS A 568 -16.61 22.23 -2.05
C HIS A 568 -17.80 21.84 -1.18
N THR A 569 -17.59 21.02 -0.16
CA THR A 569 -18.66 20.59 0.76
C THR A 569 -19.28 21.80 1.49
N VAL A 570 -18.46 22.76 1.91
CA VAL A 570 -18.91 24.01 2.54
C VAL A 570 -19.64 24.88 1.52
N ALA A 571 -19.12 25.02 0.30
CA ALA A 571 -19.78 25.76 -0.77
C ALA A 571 -21.17 25.18 -1.10
N LEU A 572 -21.28 23.87 -1.21
CA LEU A 572 -22.54 23.17 -1.46
C LEU A 572 -23.53 23.37 -0.29
N TYR A 573 -23.04 23.29 0.96
CA TYR A 573 -23.83 23.59 2.15
C TYR A 573 -24.39 25.01 2.11
N GLN A 574 -23.58 26.00 1.77
CA GLN A 574 -24.00 27.40 1.62
C GLN A 574 -25.03 27.57 0.49
N ALA A 575 -24.80 26.93 -0.67
CA ALA A 575 -25.69 26.98 -1.82
C ALA A 575 -27.06 26.36 -1.55
N ILE A 576 -27.13 25.19 -0.91
CA ILE A 576 -28.41 24.56 -0.49
C ILE A 576 -29.20 25.46 0.43
N ARG A 577 -28.55 26.18 1.36
CA ARG A 577 -29.22 27.11 2.27
C ARG A 577 -29.70 28.39 1.57
N ALA A 578 -28.94 28.86 0.58
CA ALA A 578 -29.31 30.05 -0.18
C ALA A 578 -30.47 29.80 -1.15
N GLU A 579 -30.50 28.61 -1.76
CA GLU A 579 -31.45 28.22 -2.78
C GLU A 579 -32.17 26.89 -2.42
N PRO A 580 -32.97 26.87 -1.36
CA PRO A 580 -33.56 25.63 -0.83
C PRO A 580 -34.57 24.96 -1.76
N GLU A 581 -35.10 25.64 -2.75
CA GLU A 581 -36.09 25.14 -3.72
C GLU A 581 -35.46 24.52 -4.97
N THR A 582 -34.15 24.64 -5.13
CA THR A 582 -33.42 24.00 -6.21
C THR A 582 -33.46 22.47 -6.05
N ASP A 583 -33.56 21.74 -7.16
CA ASP A 583 -33.55 20.28 -7.21
C ASP A 583 -32.11 19.70 -6.99
N TRP A 584 -31.61 19.92 -5.77
CA TRP A 584 -30.31 19.43 -5.38
C TRP A 584 -30.25 17.90 -5.32
N VAL A 585 -29.21 17.31 -5.82
CA VAL A 585 -28.94 15.87 -5.67
C VAL A 585 -28.62 15.55 -4.20
N PRO A 586 -29.40 14.69 -3.52
CA PRO A 586 -29.05 14.24 -2.19
C PRO A 586 -27.69 13.53 -2.19
N ARG A 587 -26.78 13.95 -1.30
CA ARG A 587 -25.38 13.52 -1.32
C ARG A 587 -24.88 13.16 0.08
N VAL A 588 -24.14 12.06 0.15
CA VAL A 588 -23.37 11.65 1.35
C VAL A 588 -21.89 11.71 1.01
N LYS A 589 -21.20 12.69 1.55
CA LYS A 589 -19.74 12.82 1.48
C LYS A 589 -19.10 11.87 2.50
N ILE A 590 -18.37 10.88 2.04
CA ILE A 590 -17.74 9.85 2.88
C ILE A 590 -16.23 9.99 2.82
N PHE A 591 -15.65 10.35 3.96
CA PHE A 591 -14.21 10.44 4.17
C PHE A 591 -13.74 9.31 5.08
N ALA A 592 -12.56 8.81 4.84
CA ALA A 592 -11.82 7.92 5.74
C ALA A 592 -10.33 7.96 5.39
N GLY A 593 -9.49 7.74 6.39
CA GLY A 593 -8.05 7.68 6.22
C GLY A 593 -7.30 8.10 7.46
N LYS A 594 -6.07 7.63 7.60
CA LYS A 594 -5.18 7.96 8.71
C LYS A 594 -4.24 9.10 8.29
N ALA A 595 -3.98 10.04 9.18
CA ALA A 595 -2.88 11.00 9.07
C ALA A 595 -1.64 10.43 9.75
N ALA A 596 -0.44 10.72 9.23
CA ALA A 596 0.79 10.38 9.94
C ALA A 596 0.80 11.05 11.33
N ALA A 597 1.33 10.36 12.34
CA ALA A 597 1.21 10.79 13.73
C ALA A 597 1.79 12.19 14.00
N SER A 598 2.87 12.55 13.33
CA SER A 598 3.53 13.86 13.41
C SER A 598 2.96 14.92 12.46
N TYR A 599 2.04 14.57 11.55
CA TYR A 599 1.54 15.46 10.51
C TYR A 599 0.37 16.33 10.99
N HIS A 600 0.68 17.44 11.63
CA HIS A 600 -0.31 18.32 12.26
C HIS A 600 -1.38 18.83 11.28
N GLN A 601 -0.99 19.29 10.08
CA GLN A 601 -1.94 19.80 9.08
C GLN A 601 -2.93 18.74 8.64
N ALA A 602 -2.48 17.51 8.42
CA ALA A 602 -3.37 16.40 8.08
C ALA A 602 -4.35 16.07 9.22
N LYS A 603 -3.90 16.12 10.48
CA LYS A 603 -4.77 15.97 11.66
C LYS A 603 -5.79 17.11 11.77
N LEU A 604 -5.39 18.33 11.45
CA LEU A 604 -6.29 19.49 11.43
C LEU A 604 -7.35 19.36 10.33
N ILE A 605 -7.02 18.78 9.17
CA ILE A 605 -7.98 18.45 8.11
C ILE A 605 -9.00 17.40 8.59
N ILE A 606 -8.58 16.38 9.34
CA ILE A 606 -9.51 15.42 9.97
C ILE A 606 -10.45 16.14 10.93
N LYS A 607 -9.90 17.02 11.77
CA LYS A 607 -10.72 17.82 12.72
C LYS A 607 -11.73 18.70 11.98
N LEU A 608 -11.31 19.39 10.92
CA LEU A 608 -12.21 20.21 10.10
C LEU A 608 -13.32 19.37 9.46
N THR A 609 -13.00 18.16 8.97
CA THR A 609 -14.00 17.24 8.42
C THR A 609 -15.09 16.92 9.44
N ASN A 610 -14.68 16.60 10.67
CA ASN A 610 -15.62 16.27 11.75
C ASN A 610 -16.41 17.48 12.24
N ASP A 611 -15.82 18.67 12.27
CA ASP A 611 -16.52 19.91 12.66
C ASP A 611 -17.53 20.34 11.58
N ILE A 612 -17.19 20.23 10.30
CA ILE A 612 -18.13 20.42 9.18
C ILE A 612 -19.27 19.38 9.29
N ALA A 613 -18.93 18.10 9.51
CA ALA A 613 -19.93 17.05 9.67
C ALA A 613 -20.91 17.35 10.79
N ARG A 614 -20.42 17.81 11.96
CA ARG A 614 -21.26 18.18 13.10
C ARG A 614 -22.22 19.31 12.74
N THR A 615 -21.75 20.35 12.04
CA THR A 615 -22.60 21.49 11.65
C THR A 615 -23.61 21.10 10.58
N VAL A 616 -23.17 20.51 9.48
CA VAL A 616 -24.02 20.16 8.33
C VAL A 616 -25.07 19.11 8.69
N ASN A 617 -24.67 18.06 9.40
CA ASN A 617 -25.55 16.93 9.71
C ASN A 617 -26.69 17.31 10.68
N ASN A 618 -26.49 18.35 11.48
CA ASN A 618 -27.47 18.82 12.48
C ASN A 618 -28.27 20.07 12.02
N ASP A 619 -27.98 20.61 10.83
CA ASP A 619 -28.71 21.75 10.30
C ASP A 619 -30.03 21.30 9.62
N PRO A 620 -31.20 21.59 10.19
CA PRO A 620 -32.49 21.20 9.60
C PRO A 620 -32.79 21.91 8.27
N THR A 621 -32.13 23.05 7.99
CA THR A 621 -32.35 23.80 6.76
C THR A 621 -31.81 23.07 5.53
N VAL A 622 -30.85 22.18 5.71
CA VAL A 622 -30.29 21.31 4.63
C VAL A 622 -31.25 20.16 4.27
N ARG A 623 -32.25 19.88 5.09
CA ARG A 623 -33.31 18.87 4.85
C ARG A 623 -32.75 17.45 4.53
N GLY A 624 -31.57 17.13 4.99
CA GLY A 624 -30.93 15.86 4.73
C GLY A 624 -30.33 15.69 3.31
N LEU A 625 -30.33 16.76 2.50
CA LEU A 625 -29.77 16.77 1.15
C LEU A 625 -28.25 16.59 1.15
N LEU A 626 -27.58 17.00 2.22
CA LEU A 626 -26.15 16.83 2.40
C LEU A 626 -25.86 16.17 3.74
N LYS A 627 -25.10 15.11 3.74
CA LYS A 627 -24.51 14.46 4.92
C LYS A 627 -23.00 14.33 4.74
N VAL A 628 -22.27 14.48 5.82
CA VAL A 628 -20.81 14.35 5.87
C VAL A 628 -20.44 13.31 6.91
N VAL A 629 -19.61 12.34 6.52
CA VAL A 629 -19.23 11.20 7.35
C VAL A 629 -17.72 11.05 7.30
N PHE A 630 -17.08 10.93 8.47
CA PHE A 630 -15.68 10.48 8.59
C PHE A 630 -15.67 9.11 9.28
N LEU A 631 -15.33 8.06 8.54
CA LEU A 631 -15.22 6.71 9.08
C LEU A 631 -13.82 6.49 9.67
N PRO A 632 -13.70 6.27 10.99
CA PRO A 632 -12.41 6.07 11.64
C PRO A 632 -11.80 4.70 11.31
N ASN A 633 -10.49 4.64 11.48
CA ASN A 633 -9.69 3.44 11.37
C ASN A 633 -9.80 2.73 10.01
N TYR A 634 -9.66 3.49 8.92
CA TYR A 634 -9.65 2.94 7.56
C TYR A 634 -8.57 1.86 7.41
N ASN A 635 -8.99 0.68 6.97
CA ASN A 635 -8.17 -0.52 6.76
C ASN A 635 -8.72 -1.31 5.55
N VAL A 636 -8.15 -2.49 5.26
CA VAL A 636 -8.56 -3.30 4.10
C VAL A 636 -10.02 -3.76 4.23
N SER A 637 -10.42 -4.27 5.39
CA SER A 637 -11.79 -4.76 5.62
C SER A 637 -12.85 -3.66 5.45
N LEU A 638 -12.57 -2.45 5.92
CA LEU A 638 -13.47 -1.31 5.73
C LEU A 638 -13.51 -0.87 4.27
N ALA A 639 -12.37 -0.94 3.57
CA ALA A 639 -12.32 -0.66 2.14
C ALA A 639 -13.17 -1.64 1.32
N GLU A 640 -13.17 -2.92 1.66
CA GLU A 640 -14.00 -3.96 1.02
C GLU A 640 -15.51 -3.66 1.17
N SER A 641 -15.91 -2.95 2.22
CA SER A 641 -17.30 -2.52 2.44
C SER A 641 -17.65 -1.20 1.74
N ILE A 642 -16.70 -0.25 1.69
CA ILE A 642 -16.92 1.10 1.12
C ILE A 642 -16.91 1.06 -0.40
N ILE A 643 -15.94 0.37 -1.00
CA ILE A 643 -15.69 0.40 -2.45
C ILE A 643 -16.91 -0.05 -3.26
N PRO A 644 -17.58 -1.18 -2.93
CA PRO A 644 -18.78 -1.61 -3.65
C PRO A 644 -19.98 -0.66 -3.52
N ALA A 645 -19.99 0.19 -2.50
CA ALA A 645 -21.09 1.11 -2.21
C ALA A 645 -20.91 2.51 -2.82
N ALA A 646 -19.76 2.84 -3.37
CA ALA A 646 -19.48 4.16 -3.89
C ALA A 646 -20.14 4.41 -5.24
N ASP A 647 -20.77 5.56 -5.40
CA ASP A 647 -21.29 6.04 -6.68
C ASP A 647 -20.26 6.92 -7.37
N LEU A 648 -19.60 7.80 -6.63
CA LEU A 648 -18.56 8.71 -7.10
C LEU A 648 -17.26 8.49 -6.33
N SER A 649 -16.16 8.37 -7.05
CA SER A 649 -14.80 8.18 -6.55
C SER A 649 -13.99 9.46 -6.73
N GLU A 650 -13.52 10.03 -5.63
CA GLU A 650 -12.72 11.26 -5.58
C GLU A 650 -11.23 10.96 -5.74
N GLN A 651 -10.68 11.26 -6.91
CA GLN A 651 -9.28 11.05 -7.28
C GLN A 651 -8.63 12.38 -7.67
N ILE A 652 -8.66 13.31 -6.69
CA ILE A 652 -8.46 14.75 -6.89
C ILE A 652 -7.09 15.26 -6.43
N SER A 653 -6.07 14.44 -6.41
CA SER A 653 -4.69 14.85 -6.09
C SER A 653 -4.24 15.99 -7.01
N THR A 654 -3.35 16.86 -6.52
CA THR A 654 -2.69 17.83 -7.38
C THR A 654 -1.94 17.09 -8.49
N ALA A 655 -2.15 17.49 -9.75
CA ALA A 655 -1.57 16.80 -10.89
C ALA A 655 -0.03 16.75 -10.82
N GLY A 656 0.55 15.58 -11.04
CA GLY A 656 1.97 15.30 -10.92
C GLY A 656 2.42 14.81 -9.53
N PHE A 657 1.52 14.60 -8.57
CA PHE A 657 1.86 14.18 -7.21
C PHE A 657 1.45 12.74 -6.87
N GLU A 658 0.33 12.23 -7.41
CA GLU A 658 -0.06 10.84 -7.22
C GLU A 658 0.62 9.97 -8.29
N ALA A 659 1.60 9.19 -7.92
CA ALA A 659 2.37 8.39 -8.87
C ALA A 659 1.50 7.43 -9.70
N SER A 660 0.51 6.82 -9.09
CA SER A 660 -0.45 5.93 -9.77
C SER A 660 -1.84 6.05 -9.14
N GLY A 661 -1.96 5.81 -7.85
CA GLY A 661 -3.20 5.39 -7.22
C GLY A 661 -3.53 3.93 -7.57
N THR A 662 -4.27 3.28 -6.69
CA THR A 662 -4.90 1.98 -6.93
C THR A 662 -6.35 1.95 -6.46
N SER A 663 -6.76 2.91 -5.62
CA SER A 663 -8.16 3.07 -5.23
C SER A 663 -9.04 3.45 -6.42
N ASN A 664 -8.55 4.29 -7.33
CA ASN A 664 -9.21 4.62 -8.59
C ASN A 664 -9.61 3.35 -9.38
N MET A 665 -8.69 2.41 -9.54
CA MET A 665 -8.94 1.13 -10.23
C MET A 665 -9.99 0.28 -9.50
N LYS A 666 -9.93 0.22 -8.16
CA LYS A 666 -10.89 -0.55 -7.33
C LYS A 666 -12.31 0.00 -7.43
N PHE A 667 -12.45 1.32 -7.35
CA PHE A 667 -13.73 2.00 -7.51
C PHE A 667 -14.30 1.82 -8.91
N GLY A 668 -13.49 2.04 -9.96
CA GLY A 668 -13.89 1.83 -11.34
C GLY A 668 -14.32 0.39 -11.63
N LEU A 669 -13.56 -0.60 -11.12
CA LEU A 669 -13.89 -2.02 -11.25
C LEU A 669 -15.25 -2.36 -10.62
N ASN A 670 -15.63 -1.66 -9.55
CA ASN A 670 -16.92 -1.79 -8.89
C ASN A 670 -17.98 -0.84 -9.47
N GLY A 671 -17.71 -0.13 -10.57
CA GLY A 671 -18.66 0.70 -11.30
C GLY A 671 -18.94 2.07 -10.69
N ALA A 672 -18.08 2.57 -9.79
CA ALA A 672 -18.12 3.97 -9.38
C ALA A 672 -17.55 4.85 -10.50
N LEU A 673 -18.19 6.00 -10.77
CA LEU A 673 -17.66 7.00 -11.68
C LEU A 673 -16.55 7.80 -10.98
N THR A 674 -15.55 8.21 -11.74
CA THR A 674 -14.41 8.95 -11.19
C THR A 674 -14.52 10.44 -11.48
N ILE A 675 -14.40 11.27 -10.44
CA ILE A 675 -14.04 12.68 -10.55
C ILE A 675 -12.57 12.82 -10.15
N GLY A 676 -11.76 13.47 -10.97
CA GLY A 676 -10.33 13.54 -10.70
C GLY A 676 -9.57 14.48 -11.59
N THR A 677 -8.26 14.54 -11.33
CA THR A 677 -7.29 15.25 -12.15
C THR A 677 -6.60 14.29 -13.12
N MET A 678 -5.96 14.82 -14.15
CA MET A 678 -5.11 14.05 -15.07
C MET A 678 -3.77 13.77 -14.39
N ASP A 679 -3.79 12.83 -13.45
CA ASP A 679 -2.66 12.45 -12.60
C ASP A 679 -2.59 10.94 -12.38
N GLY A 680 -1.39 10.40 -12.24
CA GLY A 680 -1.16 8.98 -12.02
C GLY A 680 -1.88 8.10 -13.05
N ALA A 681 -2.46 7.01 -12.59
CA ALA A 681 -3.21 6.08 -13.44
C ALA A 681 -4.59 6.58 -13.87
N ASN A 682 -5.06 7.76 -13.39
CA ASN A 682 -6.27 8.37 -13.94
C ASN A 682 -6.11 8.67 -15.45
N VAL A 683 -4.88 8.90 -15.92
CA VAL A 683 -4.58 9.13 -17.33
C VAL A 683 -4.95 7.89 -18.15
N GLU A 684 -4.39 6.73 -17.78
CA GLU A 684 -4.68 5.47 -18.47
C GLU A 684 -6.15 5.03 -18.27
N MET A 685 -6.76 5.36 -17.12
CA MET A 685 -8.19 5.11 -16.91
C MET A 685 -9.03 5.96 -17.86
N HIS A 686 -8.73 7.25 -17.99
CA HIS A 686 -9.45 8.15 -18.90
C HIS A 686 -9.34 7.70 -20.37
N GLU A 687 -8.15 7.26 -20.78
CA GLU A 687 -7.93 6.72 -22.12
C GLU A 687 -8.76 5.46 -22.41
N ARG A 688 -8.96 4.61 -21.43
CA ARG A 688 -9.65 3.32 -21.56
C ARG A 688 -11.15 3.42 -21.33
N VAL A 689 -11.55 4.16 -20.30
CA VAL A 689 -12.96 4.32 -19.92
C VAL A 689 -13.68 5.27 -20.87
N GLY A 690 -13.00 6.29 -21.37
CA GLY A 690 -13.56 7.33 -22.22
C GLY A 690 -13.89 8.61 -21.45
N ALA A 691 -13.66 9.74 -22.10
CA ALA A 691 -13.80 11.07 -21.52
C ALA A 691 -15.22 11.39 -21.02
N GLU A 692 -16.24 10.81 -21.65
CA GLU A 692 -17.66 11.01 -21.32
C GLU A 692 -18.10 10.26 -20.05
N HIS A 693 -17.26 9.35 -19.54
CA HIS A 693 -17.57 8.51 -18.38
C HIS A 693 -16.69 8.82 -17.15
N MET A 694 -15.87 9.87 -17.24
CA MET A 694 -15.05 10.41 -16.15
C MET A 694 -15.18 11.93 -16.08
N PHE A 695 -15.13 12.51 -14.90
CA PHE A 695 -15.23 13.95 -14.67
C PHE A 695 -13.86 14.55 -14.38
N ILE A 696 -13.15 14.96 -15.43
CA ILE A 696 -11.81 15.53 -15.30
C ILE A 696 -11.89 17.04 -15.08
N PHE A 697 -11.02 17.55 -14.20
CA PHE A 697 -10.89 18.97 -13.87
C PHE A 697 -9.44 19.35 -13.51
N GLY A 698 -9.21 20.64 -13.36
CA GLY A 698 -8.00 21.22 -12.79
C GLY A 698 -6.82 21.33 -13.76
N LEU A 699 -5.72 21.80 -13.19
CA LEU A 699 -4.47 22.03 -13.91
C LEU A 699 -3.82 20.69 -14.31
N SER A 700 -3.16 20.67 -15.47
CA SER A 700 -2.30 19.56 -15.87
C SER A 700 -0.98 19.56 -15.09
N ALA A 701 -0.28 18.42 -15.05
CA ALA A 701 1.03 18.30 -14.40
C ALA A 701 2.05 19.32 -14.95
N GLN A 702 2.00 19.62 -16.25
CA GLN A 702 2.86 20.62 -16.87
C GLN A 702 2.54 22.04 -16.38
N GLN A 703 1.25 22.38 -16.24
CA GLN A 703 0.85 23.69 -15.71
C GLN A 703 1.22 23.86 -14.23
N VAL A 704 1.08 22.77 -13.45
CA VAL A 704 1.52 22.73 -12.05
C VAL A 704 3.02 22.99 -11.96
N GLU A 705 3.82 22.32 -12.78
CA GLU A 705 5.27 22.47 -12.79
C GLU A 705 5.69 23.89 -13.25
N ALA A 706 5.00 24.45 -14.24
CA ALA A 706 5.24 25.82 -14.68
C ALA A 706 4.97 26.84 -13.56
N ARG A 707 3.87 26.72 -12.80
CA ARG A 707 3.59 27.57 -11.65
C ARG A 707 4.64 27.42 -10.54
N LYS A 708 5.09 26.21 -10.28
CA LYS A 708 6.19 25.97 -9.31
C LYS A 708 7.47 26.70 -9.71
N HIS A 709 7.88 26.59 -10.96
CA HIS A 709 9.07 27.27 -11.48
C HIS A 709 8.94 28.79 -11.45
N ALA A 710 7.73 29.33 -11.68
CA ALA A 710 7.44 30.74 -11.60
C ALA A 710 7.33 31.25 -10.14
N GLY A 711 7.25 30.36 -9.14
CA GLY A 711 7.00 30.73 -7.75
C GLY A 711 5.58 31.25 -7.49
N GLU A 712 4.61 30.89 -8.33
CA GLU A 712 3.22 31.35 -8.29
C GLU A 712 2.37 30.48 -7.37
N PHE A 713 2.50 30.70 -6.06
CA PHE A 713 1.75 29.95 -5.03
C PHE A 713 0.73 30.80 -4.27
N SER A 714 0.68 32.13 -4.47
CA SER A 714 -0.34 32.95 -3.82
C SER A 714 -1.72 32.70 -4.42
N ALA A 715 -2.72 32.42 -3.59
CA ALA A 715 -4.09 32.23 -3.99
C ALA A 715 -4.90 33.53 -4.15
N GLY A 716 -4.27 34.68 -3.98
CA GLY A 716 -4.93 35.98 -4.06
C GLY A 716 -5.72 36.21 -5.35
N PRO A 717 -5.18 35.93 -6.53
CA PRO A 717 -5.90 36.07 -7.80
C PRO A 717 -7.16 35.19 -7.88
N GLU A 718 -7.08 33.94 -7.47
CA GLU A 718 -8.17 32.96 -7.47
C GLU A 718 -9.28 33.39 -6.49
N ILE A 719 -8.91 33.84 -5.30
CA ILE A 719 -9.86 34.32 -4.28
C ILE A 719 -10.58 35.59 -4.77
N ALA A 720 -9.85 36.50 -5.42
CA ALA A 720 -10.44 37.72 -5.97
C ALA A 720 -11.41 37.43 -7.15
N ALA A 721 -11.16 36.37 -7.91
CA ALA A 721 -11.99 35.96 -9.04
C ALA A 721 -13.23 35.15 -8.63
N SER A 722 -13.21 34.47 -7.49
CA SER A 722 -14.27 33.56 -7.02
C SER A 722 -14.90 34.02 -5.72
N HIS A 723 -16.08 34.66 -5.78
CA HIS A 723 -16.85 35.00 -4.58
C HIS A 723 -17.18 33.78 -3.73
N ARG A 724 -17.51 32.64 -4.36
CA ARG A 724 -17.78 31.38 -3.69
C ARG A 724 -16.59 30.89 -2.86
N LEU A 725 -15.40 30.90 -3.46
CA LEU A 725 -14.17 30.51 -2.76
C LEU A 725 -13.91 31.47 -1.58
N SER A 726 -14.04 32.79 -1.80
CA SER A 726 -13.88 33.80 -0.76
C SER A 726 -14.81 33.56 0.43
N ASP A 727 -16.11 33.33 0.16
CA ASP A 727 -17.12 33.10 1.20
C ASP A 727 -16.85 31.83 2.02
N VAL A 728 -16.40 30.75 1.35
CA VAL A 728 -16.03 29.48 2.01
C VAL A 728 -14.83 29.68 2.92
N LEU A 729 -13.76 30.31 2.43
CA LEU A 729 -12.55 30.58 3.20
C LEU A 729 -12.84 31.48 4.41
N GLN A 730 -13.67 32.52 4.23
CA GLN A 730 -14.10 33.39 5.31
C GLN A 730 -14.93 32.65 6.36
N ALA A 731 -15.85 31.76 5.95
CA ALA A 731 -16.66 30.99 6.87
C ALA A 731 -15.81 30.06 7.75
N ILE A 732 -14.83 29.36 7.16
CA ILE A 732 -13.93 28.48 7.90
C ILE A 732 -13.01 29.29 8.81
N ARG A 733 -12.36 30.33 8.27
CA ARG A 733 -11.43 31.19 9.01
C ARG A 733 -12.14 31.92 10.16
N GLY A 734 -13.39 32.35 9.95
CA GLY A 734 -14.19 33.05 10.93
C GLY A 734 -14.85 32.17 12.01
N GLY A 735 -14.57 30.85 12.02
CA GLY A 735 -15.00 29.95 13.07
C GLY A 735 -16.46 29.46 12.95
N VAL A 736 -17.10 29.56 11.79
CA VAL A 736 -18.48 29.04 11.59
C VAL A 736 -18.59 27.57 11.96
N PHE A 737 -17.54 26.78 11.68
CA PHE A 737 -17.47 25.34 11.98
C PHE A 737 -16.78 25.04 13.31
N SER A 738 -16.20 26.02 13.99
CA SER A 738 -15.53 25.91 15.27
C SER A 738 -15.92 27.03 16.24
N PRO A 739 -17.20 27.16 16.60
CA PRO A 739 -17.67 28.26 17.46
C PRO A 739 -17.07 28.23 18.88
N ASP A 740 -16.61 27.07 19.33
CA ASP A 740 -15.89 26.85 20.58
C ASP A 740 -14.45 27.41 20.55
N ASP A 741 -13.85 27.48 19.35
CA ASP A 741 -12.53 28.06 19.11
C ASP A 741 -12.48 28.67 17.70
N PRO A 742 -12.93 29.93 17.54
CA PRO A 742 -13.04 30.56 16.20
C PRO A 742 -11.71 30.68 15.46
N GLY A 743 -10.59 30.70 16.17
CA GLY A 743 -9.24 30.78 15.59
C GLY A 743 -8.64 29.46 15.11
N ARG A 744 -9.29 28.32 15.39
CA ARG A 744 -8.75 26.99 15.15
C ARG A 744 -8.21 26.76 13.73
N TYR A 745 -8.90 27.24 12.73
CA TYR A 745 -8.57 27.03 11.31
C TYR A 745 -7.93 28.23 10.64
N ALA A 746 -7.69 29.33 11.37
CA ALA A 746 -7.10 30.54 10.78
C ALA A 746 -5.75 30.23 10.11
N GLY A 747 -4.85 29.53 10.80
CA GLY A 747 -3.53 29.19 10.25
C GLY A 747 -3.59 28.27 9.03
N LEU A 748 -4.56 27.36 8.96
CA LEU A 748 -4.78 26.51 7.78
C LEU A 748 -5.22 27.34 6.57
N ILE A 749 -6.16 28.27 6.77
CA ILE A 749 -6.68 29.14 5.70
C ILE A 749 -5.63 30.17 5.30
N ASP A 750 -4.93 30.78 6.27
CA ASP A 750 -3.86 31.72 5.99
C ASP A 750 -2.74 31.08 5.15
N SER A 751 -2.38 29.81 5.44
CA SER A 751 -1.41 29.06 4.63
C SER A 751 -1.87 28.83 3.19
N LEU A 752 -3.16 28.63 2.93
CA LEU A 752 -3.71 28.56 1.59
C LEU A 752 -3.66 29.90 0.86
N ILE A 753 -3.96 30.99 1.56
CA ILE A 753 -3.97 32.34 0.97
C ILE A 753 -2.55 32.76 0.58
N ASP A 754 -1.59 32.55 1.48
CA ASP A 754 -0.21 33.01 1.30
C ASP A 754 0.62 32.08 0.42
N TYR A 755 0.40 30.76 0.54
CA TYR A 755 1.20 29.75 -0.14
C TYR A 755 0.40 28.46 -0.40
N ASP A 756 -0.44 28.49 -1.44
CA ASP A 756 -1.23 27.35 -1.90
C ASP A 756 -0.35 26.28 -2.60
N ARG A 757 0.50 25.62 -1.82
CA ARG A 757 1.50 24.66 -2.29
C ARG A 757 0.91 23.58 -3.21
N PHE A 758 -0.30 23.15 -2.92
CA PHE A 758 -0.98 22.05 -3.63
C PHE A 758 -2.10 22.55 -4.56
N LEU A 759 -2.13 23.88 -4.85
CA LEU A 759 -3.05 24.49 -5.80
C LEU A 759 -4.52 24.13 -5.54
N VAL A 760 -4.90 24.17 -4.27
CA VAL A 760 -6.27 23.90 -3.82
C VAL A 760 -7.23 24.97 -4.28
N CYS A 761 -6.85 26.24 -4.09
CA CYS A 761 -7.64 27.39 -4.52
C CYS A 761 -7.65 27.54 -6.04
N ALA A 762 -6.52 27.25 -6.69
CA ALA A 762 -6.39 27.34 -8.15
C ALA A 762 -7.34 26.40 -8.90
N ASP A 763 -7.61 25.21 -8.36
CA ASP A 763 -8.50 24.23 -8.98
C ASP A 763 -9.94 24.28 -8.45
N PHE A 764 -10.27 25.15 -7.48
CA PHE A 764 -11.54 25.14 -6.78
C PHE A 764 -12.74 25.34 -7.73
N ASP A 765 -12.75 26.38 -8.58
CA ASP A 765 -13.89 26.64 -9.45
C ASP A 765 -14.01 25.56 -10.55
N SER A 766 -12.88 25.08 -11.08
CA SER A 766 -12.89 23.95 -12.01
C SER A 766 -13.45 22.67 -11.39
N TYR A 767 -13.16 22.43 -10.11
CA TYR A 767 -13.72 21.32 -9.35
C TYR A 767 -15.21 21.51 -9.08
N TRP A 768 -15.65 22.71 -8.74
CA TRP A 768 -17.07 23.03 -8.61
C TRP A 768 -17.85 22.74 -9.89
N ASP A 769 -17.34 23.20 -11.03
CA ASP A 769 -17.95 22.97 -12.35
C ASP A 769 -17.99 21.47 -12.72
N ALA A 770 -16.94 20.71 -12.33
CA ALA A 770 -16.93 19.28 -12.51
C ALA A 770 -17.99 18.58 -11.65
N GLN A 771 -18.17 19.02 -10.41
CA GLN A 771 -19.21 18.51 -9.51
C GLN A 771 -20.64 18.84 -10.01
N ALA A 772 -20.83 20.00 -10.65
CA ALA A 772 -22.10 20.34 -11.30
C ALA A 772 -22.39 19.40 -12.50
N ARG A 773 -21.36 19.00 -13.28
CA ARG A 773 -21.49 17.98 -14.33
C ARG A 773 -21.84 16.61 -13.75
N VAL A 774 -21.29 16.25 -12.61
CA VAL A 774 -21.65 15.02 -11.87
C VAL A 774 -23.12 15.03 -11.51
N GLU A 775 -23.64 16.12 -10.95
CA GLU A 775 -25.07 16.26 -10.59
C GLU A 775 -25.98 16.14 -11.83
N ALA A 776 -25.66 16.85 -12.89
CA ALA A 776 -26.40 16.77 -14.15
C ALA A 776 -26.42 15.33 -14.69
N HIS A 777 -25.30 14.60 -14.60
CA HIS A 777 -25.24 13.20 -15.04
C HIS A 777 -26.02 12.25 -14.12
N TRP A 778 -26.04 12.50 -12.81
CA TRP A 778 -26.84 11.72 -11.86
C TRP A 778 -28.35 11.82 -12.10
N HIS A 779 -28.85 12.98 -12.51
CA HIS A 779 -30.26 13.16 -12.89
C HIS A 779 -30.66 12.32 -14.10
N ASP A 780 -29.73 11.99 -15.01
CA ASP A 780 -29.95 11.03 -16.08
C ASP A 780 -29.58 9.61 -15.62
N SER A 781 -30.48 8.98 -14.91
CA SER A 781 -30.30 7.63 -14.38
C SER A 781 -29.94 6.58 -15.47
N LYS A 782 -30.35 6.78 -16.71
CA LYS A 782 -29.99 5.87 -17.81
C LYS A 782 -28.50 5.99 -18.14
N GLU A 783 -28.02 7.21 -18.33
CA GLU A 783 -26.63 7.48 -18.68
C GLU A 783 -25.70 7.23 -17.49
N TRP A 784 -26.12 7.49 -16.25
CA TRP A 784 -25.36 7.15 -15.05
C TRP A 784 -25.02 5.66 -14.98
N TRP A 785 -26.04 4.81 -15.05
CA TRP A 785 -25.84 3.36 -14.96
C TRP A 785 -25.19 2.77 -16.21
N ARG A 786 -25.38 3.39 -17.37
CA ARG A 786 -24.61 3.05 -18.57
C ARG A 786 -23.11 3.30 -18.32
N SER A 787 -22.75 4.47 -17.84
CA SER A 787 -21.38 4.84 -17.50
C SER A 787 -20.80 3.95 -16.40
N ALA A 788 -21.58 3.57 -15.37
CA ALA A 788 -21.15 2.66 -14.33
C ALA A 788 -20.77 1.26 -14.86
N VAL A 789 -21.59 0.69 -15.74
CA VAL A 789 -21.31 -0.59 -16.41
C VAL A 789 -20.05 -0.47 -17.28
N LEU A 790 -19.90 0.61 -18.05
CA LEU A 790 -18.73 0.83 -18.89
C LEU A 790 -17.45 1.03 -18.07
N ASN A 791 -17.51 1.70 -16.92
CA ASN A 791 -16.37 1.78 -16.00
C ASN A 791 -15.92 0.37 -15.59
N THR A 792 -16.84 -0.46 -15.11
CA THR A 792 -16.52 -1.86 -14.74
C THR A 792 -15.92 -2.61 -15.93
N SER A 793 -16.55 -2.57 -17.10
CA SER A 793 -16.15 -3.36 -18.27
C SER A 793 -14.73 -3.04 -18.74
N ARG A 794 -14.31 -1.79 -18.60
CA ARG A 794 -13.02 -1.28 -19.09
C ARG A 794 -11.88 -1.33 -18.08
N MET A 795 -12.14 -1.87 -16.87
CA MET A 795 -11.11 -2.04 -15.83
C MET A 795 -10.26 -3.32 -15.99
N GLY A 796 -10.56 -4.21 -16.93
CA GLY A 796 -9.83 -5.47 -17.10
C GLY A 796 -8.31 -5.34 -17.18
N TRP A 797 -7.83 -4.31 -17.87
CA TRP A 797 -6.38 -4.05 -18.01
C TRP A 797 -5.67 -3.70 -16.70
N PHE A 798 -6.40 -3.19 -15.69
CA PHE A 798 -5.82 -2.82 -14.38
C PHE A 798 -5.66 -4.01 -13.42
N SER A 799 -5.52 -5.21 -13.96
CA SER A 799 -5.18 -6.42 -13.21
C SER A 799 -3.72 -6.40 -12.73
N SER A 800 -3.50 -6.79 -11.47
CA SER A 800 -2.14 -7.03 -10.95
C SER A 800 -1.46 -8.24 -11.61
N ASP A 801 -2.24 -9.18 -12.15
CA ASP A 801 -1.69 -10.32 -12.91
C ASP A 801 -1.04 -9.84 -14.21
N ARG A 802 -1.65 -8.89 -14.94
CA ARG A 802 -1.03 -8.22 -16.08
C ARG A 802 0.25 -7.51 -15.66
N THR A 803 0.22 -6.71 -14.59
CA THR A 803 1.39 -5.99 -14.09
C THR A 803 2.54 -6.96 -13.77
N ILE A 804 2.26 -8.04 -13.05
CA ILE A 804 3.28 -9.02 -12.67
C ILE A 804 3.84 -9.77 -13.89
N ARG A 805 3.02 -10.08 -14.91
CA ARG A 805 3.55 -10.63 -16.17
C ARG A 805 4.54 -9.67 -16.84
N GLU A 806 4.24 -8.38 -16.88
CA GLU A 806 5.17 -7.38 -17.42
C GLU A 806 6.48 -7.30 -16.62
N TYR A 807 6.44 -7.31 -15.29
CA TYR A 807 7.64 -7.39 -14.46
C TYR A 807 8.43 -8.66 -14.71
N ALA A 808 7.75 -9.80 -14.75
CA ALA A 808 8.37 -11.10 -14.89
C ALA A 808 9.05 -11.28 -16.26
N THR A 809 8.44 -10.73 -17.32
CA THR A 809 8.99 -10.80 -18.68
C THR A 809 10.10 -9.77 -18.90
N ASP A 810 9.85 -8.51 -18.52
CA ASP A 810 10.73 -7.40 -18.93
C ASP A 810 11.89 -7.19 -17.95
N ILE A 811 11.66 -7.35 -16.66
CA ILE A 811 12.61 -7.00 -15.59
C ILE A 811 13.24 -8.25 -14.99
N TRP A 812 12.42 -9.15 -14.45
CA TRP A 812 12.92 -10.29 -13.68
C TRP A 812 13.42 -11.44 -14.55
N LYS A 813 12.97 -11.55 -15.80
CA LYS A 813 13.22 -12.70 -16.68
C LYS A 813 12.86 -14.01 -15.97
N ALA A 814 11.70 -14.07 -15.35
CA ALA A 814 11.20 -15.19 -14.54
C ALA A 814 10.01 -15.93 -15.18
N LEU A 815 9.53 -15.46 -16.32
CA LEU A 815 8.62 -16.14 -17.25
C LEU A 815 9.31 -16.24 -18.60
N ASP A 816 9.18 -17.40 -19.26
CA ASP A 816 9.68 -17.65 -20.61
C ASP A 816 8.87 -16.88 -21.68
#